data_304ef3c3db8aa41fbf9dee35c22e5b38
#
_entry.id   304ef3c3db8aa41fbf9dee35c22e5b38
#
_cell.length_a   1.000
_cell.length_b   1.000
_cell.length_c   1.000
_cell.angle_alpha   90.00
_cell.angle_beta   90.00
_cell.angle_gamma   90.00
#
_symmetry.space_group_name_H-M   'P 1'
#
loop_
_entity.id
_entity.type
_entity.pdbx_description
1 polymer ?
#
loop_
_entity_poly.entity_id
_entity_poly.type
_entity_poly.pdbx_seq_one_letter_code
_entity_poly.pdbx_strand_id
1 'polypeptide(L)'
;MKKRFFALLLAVCIACTMLVMPASAGGSNTAVQAAVMLGGLDSGQDAGAALTRGQLAKLLAAFSSYRESAAAGNTSGALFTDVAGSDQLAAPIRIAVQQGWMSGYSDGSFRPSNTVTLEEACAAVLNLLGYDVTTLNDTFPTAQLNKARELGLRSDLAAGQGDTLTIADGALLLYNVLTAQTAEGETYGSTLGLTVTDGQVDVSSVLLEDVEGPFVADGSTQLPFEPEAVYRNDEVTNSASLHTYDVYYYNVNARTLWIYTTKAAGRITAVSPSASAPTSVTVAGTEYTIGSSQAASALSSLNGGGVGQVVTLLLGMDDEVVRVLTGSEADQVFYGVVQDSSRSLIEDNGADVLQNVTVACTDGVTRTVQVDKSLNYPAGWLVEITVDENGESIRSIDEKYTSGAFNSGSTALGGTALAEDVEILDTTGEGMAGTIRPSRLSGVTLASDDVRYYTTNEAGEIDRLILDNVTGDLWTYGVLDDVRNLTDAAAAAIDGTSGSDTGSSGSSLSTLADSILPTTSEILYGIIDGSILSTFWESLTSSPSSIASWLLSAASDSTTGPLSSVLGWLGDGASYVCYIDGENTALNTSVKYPVVAGGIAVGKNASDEVTSMRQLMPVLIDGLGAASATSGGTRYETADDMQVYLWYKGQYFATTLSQVNPEEYYLIGWRDNMGCAAGNKIRVLVAVKKD
;
A
#
# COMPACT_ATOMS: atom_id res chain seq x y z
N MET A 1 2.68 -12.56 11.44
CA MET A 1 3.27 -11.63 10.48
C MET A 1 2.20 -10.86 9.69
N LYS A 2 1.11 -11.49 9.20
CA LYS A 2 0.02 -10.82 8.46
C LYS A 2 -0.67 -9.68 9.25
N LYS A 3 -0.97 -9.83 10.53
CA LYS A 3 -1.59 -8.77 11.36
C LYS A 3 -0.73 -7.49 11.48
N ARG A 4 0.60 -7.59 11.44
CA ARG A 4 1.50 -6.44 11.47
C ARG A 4 1.56 -5.70 10.13
N PHE A 5 1.39 -6.43 9.04
CA PHE A 5 1.35 -5.87 7.69
C PHE A 5 0.04 -5.09 7.45
N PHE A 6 -1.06 -5.63 7.99
CA PHE A 6 -2.40 -5.01 7.88
C PHE A 6 -2.52 -3.73 8.71
N ALA A 7 -1.97 -3.71 9.93
CA ALA A 7 -1.90 -2.51 10.76
C ALA A 7 -1.05 -1.41 10.10
N LEU A 8 0.02 -1.77 9.40
CA LEU A 8 0.84 -0.83 8.63
C LEU A 8 0.08 -0.29 7.41
N LEU A 9 -0.68 -1.13 6.71
CA LEU A 9 -1.51 -0.72 5.57
C LEU A 9 -2.64 0.23 6.01
N LEU A 10 -3.32 -0.08 7.12
CA LEU A 10 -4.36 0.78 7.68
C LEU A 10 -3.80 2.14 8.13
N ALA A 11 -2.62 2.17 8.74
CA ALA A 11 -1.93 3.42 9.11
C ALA A 11 -1.53 4.25 7.88
N VAL A 12 -1.12 3.62 6.79
CA VAL A 12 -0.79 4.28 5.51
C VAL A 12 -2.05 4.82 4.84
N CYS A 13 -3.17 4.06 4.85
CA CYS A 13 -4.45 4.53 4.30
C CYS A 13 -5.01 5.73 5.06
N ILE A 14 -4.90 5.75 6.39
CA ILE A 14 -5.33 6.90 7.22
C ILE A 14 -4.46 8.14 6.92
N ALA A 15 -3.17 7.97 6.62
CA ALA A 15 -2.29 9.08 6.25
C ALA A 15 -2.60 9.69 4.87
N CYS A 16 -3.18 8.92 3.94
CA CYS A 16 -3.48 9.37 2.58
C CYS A 16 -4.78 10.19 2.43
N THR A 17 -5.69 10.17 3.42
CA THR A 17 -7.05 10.70 3.24
C THR A 17 -7.28 12.14 3.65
N MET A 18 -6.26 12.84 4.19
CA MET A 18 -6.37 14.25 4.59
C MET A 18 -5.73 15.23 3.59
N LEU A 19 -5.93 15.03 2.29
CA LEU A 19 -5.40 15.91 1.24
C LEU A 19 -6.39 17.00 0.81
N VAL A 20 -6.80 17.87 1.73
CA VAL A 20 -7.12 19.28 1.42
C VAL A 20 -6.84 20.15 2.64
N MET A 21 -5.57 20.42 2.94
CA MET A 21 -5.16 21.56 3.77
C MET A 21 -3.74 22.01 3.37
N PRO A 22 -3.41 23.30 3.46
CA PRO A 22 -2.12 23.81 3.02
C PRO A 22 -0.98 23.26 3.88
N ALA A 23 0.13 22.98 3.19
CA ALA A 23 1.35 22.41 3.76
C ALA A 23 1.91 23.27 4.92
N SER A 24 1.75 22.76 6.15
CA SER A 24 2.61 23.08 7.29
C SER A 24 2.49 21.99 8.33
N ALA A 25 3.58 21.28 8.58
CA ALA A 25 3.83 20.29 9.64
C ALA A 25 3.14 18.93 9.53
N GLY A 26 3.86 17.95 8.97
CA GLY A 26 3.45 16.53 8.91
C GLY A 26 3.18 15.87 10.26
N GLY A 27 3.79 16.35 11.38
CA GLY A 27 3.58 15.81 12.72
C GLY A 27 2.23 16.19 13.33
N SER A 28 1.71 17.38 13.08
CA SER A 28 0.44 17.82 13.68
C SER A 28 -0.79 17.12 13.07
N ASN A 29 -0.74 16.74 11.81
CA ASN A 29 -1.84 16.01 11.16
C ASN A 29 -2.02 14.60 11.75
N THR A 30 -0.95 13.84 11.92
CA THR A 30 -0.99 12.51 12.53
C THR A 30 -1.50 12.57 13.96
N ALA A 31 -1.09 13.58 14.74
CA ALA A 31 -1.52 13.77 16.12
C ALA A 31 -3.02 14.12 16.21
N VAL A 32 -3.53 14.99 15.34
CA VAL A 32 -4.96 15.33 15.27
C VAL A 32 -5.78 14.10 14.89
N GLN A 33 -5.33 13.31 13.92
CA GLN A 33 -5.97 12.05 13.56
C GLN A 33 -6.02 11.07 14.73
N ALA A 34 -4.88 10.85 15.41
CA ALA A 34 -4.84 10.01 16.61
C ALA A 34 -5.80 10.50 17.70
N ALA A 35 -5.92 11.82 17.89
CA ALA A 35 -6.84 12.40 18.87
C ALA A 35 -8.31 12.20 18.48
N VAL A 36 -8.65 12.26 17.19
CA VAL A 36 -9.99 11.92 16.70
C VAL A 36 -10.27 10.43 16.91
N MET A 37 -9.34 9.57 16.54
CA MET A 37 -9.45 8.12 16.67
C MET A 37 -9.66 7.67 18.13
N LEU A 38 -8.96 8.31 19.07
CA LEU A 38 -9.11 8.04 20.50
C LEU A 38 -10.34 8.74 21.14
N GLY A 39 -11.15 9.47 20.36
CA GLY A 39 -12.34 10.18 20.86
C GLY A 39 -12.04 11.47 21.62
N GLY A 40 -10.81 11.96 21.55
CA GLY A 40 -10.39 13.23 22.19
C GLY A 40 -10.80 14.48 21.42
N LEU A 41 -10.99 14.36 20.10
CA LEU A 41 -11.47 15.42 19.23
C LEU A 41 -12.64 14.92 18.39
N ASP A 42 -13.49 15.85 17.99
CA ASP A 42 -14.55 15.56 17.04
C ASP A 42 -14.02 15.73 15.60
N SER A 43 -14.46 14.87 14.68
CA SER A 43 -14.10 14.96 13.28
C SER A 43 -14.51 16.30 12.68
N GLY A 44 -13.64 16.89 11.83
CA GLY A 44 -13.90 18.20 11.21
C GLY A 44 -13.77 19.41 12.14
N GLN A 45 -13.33 19.23 13.38
CA GLN A 45 -13.04 20.34 14.29
C GLN A 45 -11.88 21.19 13.77
N ASP A 46 -12.01 22.52 13.83
CA ASP A 46 -10.92 23.43 13.41
C ASP A 46 -9.69 23.27 14.32
N ALA A 47 -8.69 22.58 13.80
CA ALA A 47 -7.44 22.31 14.51
C ALA A 47 -6.62 23.58 14.83
N GLY A 48 -6.85 24.69 14.12
CA GLY A 48 -6.22 25.98 14.36
C GLY A 48 -6.91 26.81 15.46
N ALA A 49 -8.10 26.41 15.93
CA ALA A 49 -8.78 27.10 17.02
C ALA A 49 -8.02 26.96 18.35
N ALA A 50 -8.21 27.93 19.24
CA ALA A 50 -7.59 27.92 20.57
C ALA A 50 -8.09 26.73 21.42
N LEU A 51 -7.17 25.99 22.01
CA LEU A 51 -7.46 24.89 22.92
C LEU A 51 -8.09 25.41 24.22
N THR A 52 -9.23 24.88 24.60
CA THR A 52 -9.88 25.22 25.86
C THR A 52 -9.57 24.21 26.97
N ARG A 53 -9.79 24.60 28.24
CA ARG A 53 -9.60 23.71 29.41
C ARG A 53 -10.50 22.47 29.34
N GLY A 54 -11.74 22.63 28.86
CA GLY A 54 -12.66 21.52 28.67
C GLY A 54 -12.18 20.55 27.60
N GLN A 55 -11.68 21.06 26.48
CA GLN A 55 -11.11 20.25 25.40
C GLN A 55 -9.80 19.55 25.85
N LEU A 56 -8.93 20.23 26.62
CA LEU A 56 -7.76 19.58 27.20
C LEU A 56 -8.16 18.43 28.13
N ALA A 57 -9.20 18.59 28.96
CA ALA A 57 -9.70 17.51 29.80
C ALA A 57 -10.22 16.32 28.96
N LYS A 58 -10.89 16.60 27.84
CA LYS A 58 -11.36 15.58 26.87
C LYS A 58 -10.17 14.84 26.24
N LEU A 59 -9.15 15.56 25.81
CA LEU A 59 -7.91 14.97 25.27
C LEU A 59 -7.20 14.09 26.30
N LEU A 60 -6.97 14.57 27.54
CA LEU A 60 -6.33 13.81 28.60
C LEU A 60 -7.10 12.50 28.90
N ALA A 61 -8.42 12.55 28.97
CA ALA A 61 -9.24 11.37 29.20
C ALA A 61 -9.15 10.37 28.05
N ALA A 62 -9.18 10.85 26.81
CA ALA A 62 -9.08 10.05 25.59
C ALA A 62 -7.73 9.34 25.46
N PHE A 63 -6.65 10.01 25.86
CA PHE A 63 -5.28 9.46 25.86
C PHE A 63 -4.92 8.73 27.16
N SER A 64 -5.90 8.19 27.87
CA SER A 64 -5.70 7.49 29.14
C SER A 64 -6.47 6.17 29.20
N SER A 65 -6.21 5.36 30.24
CA SER A 65 -6.97 4.14 30.54
C SER A 65 -8.44 4.40 30.91
N TYR A 66 -8.84 5.67 31.05
CA TYR A 66 -10.22 6.08 31.35
C TYR A 66 -11.03 6.46 30.09
N ARG A 67 -10.51 6.20 28.89
CA ARG A 67 -11.13 6.55 27.60
C ARG A 67 -12.58 6.06 27.51
N GLU A 68 -12.83 4.79 27.78
CA GLU A 68 -14.17 4.21 27.75
C GLU A 68 -15.11 4.84 28.77
N SER A 69 -14.60 5.11 29.98
CA SER A 69 -15.40 5.78 31.03
C SER A 69 -15.77 7.21 30.65
N ALA A 70 -14.91 7.91 29.92
CA ALA A 70 -15.17 9.25 29.42
C ALA A 70 -16.22 9.21 28.27
N ALA A 71 -16.11 8.24 27.36
CA ALA A 71 -17.03 8.04 26.25
C ALA A 71 -18.45 7.62 26.71
N ALA A 72 -18.53 6.80 27.77
CA ALA A 72 -19.82 6.39 28.37
C ALA A 72 -20.64 7.56 28.94
N GLY A 73 -20.05 8.74 29.08
CA GLY A 73 -20.71 9.94 29.53
C GLY A 73 -20.84 10.06 31.05
N ASN A 74 -21.42 11.15 31.50
CA ASN A 74 -21.58 11.45 32.92
C ASN A 74 -22.92 10.96 33.48
N THR A 75 -22.86 9.97 34.38
CA THR A 75 -24.03 9.47 35.12
C THR A 75 -24.21 10.13 36.50
N SER A 76 -23.31 11.01 36.89
CA SER A 76 -23.27 11.67 38.20
C SER A 76 -23.73 13.13 38.08
N GLY A 77 -24.09 13.74 39.19
CA GLY A 77 -24.41 15.17 39.25
C GLY A 77 -23.25 16.08 38.86
N ALA A 78 -23.51 17.37 38.73
CA ALA A 78 -22.49 18.37 38.44
C ALA A 78 -21.38 18.40 39.51
N LEU A 79 -20.12 18.44 39.09
CA LEU A 79 -18.97 18.58 40.00
C LEU A 79 -18.59 20.05 40.22
N PHE A 80 -18.82 20.89 39.21
CA PHE A 80 -18.52 22.32 39.21
C PHE A 80 -19.79 23.15 38.94
N THR A 81 -19.79 24.39 39.39
CA THR A 81 -20.95 25.30 39.28
C THR A 81 -21.23 25.72 37.83
N ASP A 82 -20.22 25.67 36.98
CA ASP A 82 -20.26 26.09 35.58
C ASP A 82 -20.19 24.93 34.58
N VAL A 83 -20.32 23.67 35.05
CA VAL A 83 -20.39 22.47 34.21
C VAL A 83 -21.63 21.68 34.58
N ALA A 84 -22.61 21.69 33.71
CA ALA A 84 -23.84 20.92 33.92
C ALA A 84 -23.55 19.41 33.90
N GLY A 85 -24.27 18.62 34.72
CA GLY A 85 -24.10 17.16 34.72
C GLY A 85 -24.43 16.50 33.37
N SER A 86 -25.26 17.15 32.55
CA SER A 86 -25.60 16.72 31.18
C SER A 86 -24.67 17.24 30.10
N ASP A 87 -23.63 18.01 30.44
CA ASP A 87 -22.63 18.50 29.48
C ASP A 87 -21.77 17.34 28.97
N GLN A 88 -21.47 17.32 27.69
CA GLN A 88 -20.59 16.30 27.07
C GLN A 88 -19.18 16.29 27.68
N LEU A 89 -18.70 17.45 28.16
CA LEU A 89 -17.43 17.59 28.84
C LEU A 89 -17.46 17.23 30.34
N ALA A 90 -18.63 16.94 30.90
CA ALA A 90 -18.75 16.68 32.35
C ALA A 90 -17.99 15.42 32.78
N ALA A 91 -18.05 14.33 32.03
CA ALA A 91 -17.30 13.10 32.33
C ALA A 91 -15.79 13.28 32.19
N PRO A 92 -15.26 13.79 31.06
CA PRO A 92 -13.83 14.07 30.93
C PRO A 92 -13.27 15.02 31.98
N ILE A 93 -13.98 16.11 32.30
CA ILE A 93 -13.56 17.06 33.34
C ILE A 93 -13.53 16.39 34.72
N ARG A 94 -14.54 15.57 35.03
CA ARG A 94 -14.56 14.81 36.28
C ARG A 94 -13.37 13.89 36.42
N ILE A 95 -13.05 13.14 35.35
CA ILE A 95 -11.93 12.22 35.30
C ILE A 95 -10.62 12.99 35.50
N ALA A 96 -10.40 14.06 34.71
CA ALA A 96 -9.17 14.84 34.78
C ALA A 96 -8.90 15.42 36.17
N VAL A 97 -9.96 15.82 36.89
CA VAL A 97 -9.85 16.35 38.24
C VAL A 97 -9.71 15.25 39.29
N GLN A 98 -10.42 14.14 39.17
CA GLN A 98 -10.32 13.01 40.10
C GLN A 98 -8.94 12.33 40.03
N GLN A 99 -8.33 12.29 38.83
CA GLN A 99 -6.98 11.77 38.62
C GLN A 99 -5.87 12.78 38.94
N GLY A 100 -6.24 14.02 39.30
CA GLY A 100 -5.28 15.06 39.64
C GLY A 100 -4.52 15.67 38.45
N TRP A 101 -4.96 15.37 37.20
CA TRP A 101 -4.32 15.95 36.01
C TRP A 101 -4.60 17.44 35.86
N MET A 102 -5.82 17.85 36.25
CA MET A 102 -6.26 19.24 36.26
C MET A 102 -6.94 19.57 37.59
N SER A 103 -7.08 20.87 37.88
CA SER A 103 -7.76 21.35 39.08
C SER A 103 -8.84 22.37 38.73
N GLY A 104 -9.92 22.41 39.52
CA GLY A 104 -10.88 23.49 39.52
C GLY A 104 -10.38 24.73 40.25
N TYR A 105 -11.17 25.78 40.24
CA TYR A 105 -10.85 27.03 40.95
C TYR A 105 -11.49 27.03 42.33
N SER A 106 -10.94 27.88 43.21
CA SER A 106 -11.40 28.00 44.62
C SER A 106 -12.84 28.51 44.75
N ASP A 107 -13.41 29.09 43.69
CA ASP A 107 -14.80 29.56 43.65
C ASP A 107 -15.81 28.45 43.28
N GLY A 108 -15.34 27.23 43.10
CA GLY A 108 -16.13 26.07 42.71
C GLY A 108 -16.39 25.96 41.21
N SER A 109 -15.75 26.77 40.38
CA SER A 109 -15.82 26.70 38.91
C SER A 109 -14.70 25.86 38.32
N PHE A 110 -14.88 25.35 37.07
CA PHE A 110 -13.83 24.72 36.26
C PHE A 110 -13.35 25.60 35.12
N ARG A 111 -14.22 26.46 34.62
CA ARG A 111 -14.02 27.38 33.49
C ARG A 111 -13.66 26.64 32.21
N PRO A 112 -14.53 25.75 31.70
CA PRO A 112 -14.23 24.86 30.57
C PRO A 112 -13.92 25.61 29.27
N SER A 113 -14.45 26.83 29.09
CA SER A 113 -14.24 27.67 27.91
C SER A 113 -12.97 28.53 27.94
N ASN A 114 -12.23 28.57 29.07
CA ASN A 114 -10.99 29.32 29.14
C ASN A 114 -9.91 28.63 28.28
N THR A 115 -9.09 29.42 27.60
CA THR A 115 -7.93 28.91 26.84
C THR A 115 -6.85 28.38 27.75
N VAL A 116 -5.98 27.52 27.21
CA VAL A 116 -4.88 26.86 27.92
C VAL A 116 -3.55 27.33 27.37
N THR A 117 -2.62 27.66 28.26
CA THR A 117 -1.23 27.97 27.88
C THR A 117 -0.36 26.70 27.83
N LEU A 118 0.81 26.82 27.17
CA LEU A 118 1.75 25.70 27.05
C LEU A 118 2.16 25.15 28.41
N GLU A 119 2.49 26.00 29.37
CA GLU A 119 2.91 25.59 30.72
C GLU A 119 1.81 24.89 31.52
N GLU A 120 0.54 25.32 31.35
CA GLU A 120 -0.61 24.67 31.98
C GLU A 120 -0.86 23.28 31.38
N ALA A 121 -0.75 23.16 30.06
CA ALA A 121 -0.86 21.87 29.39
C ALA A 121 0.30 20.93 29.74
N CYS A 122 1.54 21.44 29.80
CA CYS A 122 2.69 20.66 30.23
C CYS A 122 2.51 20.13 31.67
N ALA A 123 1.99 20.94 32.59
CA ALA A 123 1.69 20.48 33.94
C ALA A 123 0.67 19.34 33.96
N ALA A 124 -0.40 19.46 33.17
CA ALA A 124 -1.44 18.44 33.08
C ALA A 124 -0.91 17.10 32.51
N VAL A 125 -0.11 17.12 31.44
CA VAL A 125 0.46 15.90 30.85
C VAL A 125 1.55 15.27 31.72
N LEU A 126 2.32 16.05 32.48
CA LEU A 126 3.26 15.51 33.44
C LEU A 126 2.55 14.78 34.60
N ASN A 127 1.42 15.33 35.08
CA ASN A 127 0.59 14.64 36.06
C ASN A 127 -0.02 13.35 35.46
N LEU A 128 -0.44 13.35 34.17
CA LEU A 128 -0.90 12.15 33.46
C LEU A 128 0.18 11.06 33.41
N LEU A 129 1.44 11.43 33.20
CA LEU A 129 2.59 10.52 33.22
C LEU A 129 3.03 10.09 34.64
N GLY A 130 2.35 10.56 35.70
CA GLY A 130 2.63 10.21 37.07
C GLY A 130 3.75 11.03 37.73
N TYR A 131 4.25 12.09 37.10
CA TYR A 131 5.24 12.97 37.72
C TYR A 131 4.57 13.91 38.69
N ASP A 132 5.10 13.99 39.92
CA ASP A 132 4.69 15.01 40.90
C ASP A 132 5.31 16.35 40.52
N VAL A 133 4.53 17.21 39.89
CA VAL A 133 4.97 18.53 39.42
C VAL A 133 5.39 19.46 40.55
N THR A 134 5.04 19.17 41.82
CA THR A 134 5.41 19.96 43.00
C THR A 134 6.80 19.65 43.51
N THR A 135 7.38 18.51 43.11
CA THR A 135 8.70 18.04 43.52
C THR A 135 9.79 18.33 42.48
N LEU A 136 9.45 18.92 41.35
CA LEU A 136 10.41 19.26 40.31
C LEU A 136 11.41 20.32 40.78
N ASN A 137 12.64 20.16 40.32
CA ASN A 137 13.70 21.14 40.58
C ASN A 137 13.42 22.40 39.75
N ASP A 138 13.09 23.48 40.37
CA ASP A 138 12.74 24.78 39.85
C ASP A 138 11.29 25.20 40.19
N THR A 139 10.96 26.44 39.86
CA THR A 139 9.60 26.98 40.10
C THR A 139 8.76 26.92 38.81
N PHE A 140 7.44 26.90 38.99
CA PHE A 140 6.51 27.05 37.84
C PHE A 140 6.73 28.42 37.17
N PRO A 141 6.76 28.50 35.84
CA PRO A 141 6.52 27.42 34.86
C PRO A 141 7.80 26.71 34.37
N THR A 142 8.97 27.16 34.79
CA THR A 142 10.28 26.69 34.28
C THR A 142 10.48 25.19 34.52
N ALA A 143 10.11 24.69 35.68
CA ALA A 143 10.26 23.29 36.04
C ALA A 143 9.48 22.37 35.11
N GLN A 144 8.22 22.68 34.87
CA GLN A 144 7.30 21.90 33.99
C GLN A 144 7.77 21.94 32.54
N LEU A 145 8.14 23.11 32.04
CA LEU A 145 8.62 23.30 30.67
C LEU A 145 9.94 22.55 30.40
N ASN A 146 10.85 22.53 31.35
CA ASN A 146 12.14 21.82 31.28
C ASN A 146 11.90 20.30 31.31
N LYS A 147 11.05 19.81 32.22
CA LYS A 147 10.73 18.38 32.29
C LYS A 147 9.98 17.89 31.05
N ALA A 148 9.04 18.66 30.53
CA ALA A 148 8.34 18.34 29.30
C ALA A 148 9.31 18.28 28.10
N ARG A 149 10.34 19.14 28.04
CA ARG A 149 11.38 19.07 27.01
C ARG A 149 12.26 17.84 27.16
N GLU A 150 12.70 17.53 28.38
CA GLU A 150 13.51 16.34 28.71
C GLU A 150 12.84 15.05 28.24
N LEU A 151 11.51 14.95 28.42
CA LEU A 151 10.71 13.79 28.03
C LEU A 151 10.28 13.79 26.55
N GLY A 152 10.69 14.78 25.75
CA GLY A 152 10.31 14.87 24.34
C GLY A 152 8.86 15.33 24.09
N LEU A 153 8.10 15.70 25.13
CA LEU A 153 6.69 16.08 25.01
C LEU A 153 6.46 17.30 24.11
N ARG A 154 7.48 18.14 23.97
CA ARG A 154 7.45 19.37 23.17
C ARG A 154 8.08 19.23 21.79
N SER A 155 8.36 18.00 21.35
CA SER A 155 8.88 17.75 20.00
C SER A 155 7.90 18.27 18.95
N ASP A 156 8.42 19.00 17.95
CA ASP A 156 7.67 19.63 16.87
C ASP A 156 6.59 20.65 17.29
N LEU A 157 6.58 21.07 18.57
CA LEU A 157 5.71 22.13 19.08
C LEU A 157 6.38 23.49 18.92
N ALA A 158 5.75 24.39 18.19
CA ALA A 158 6.27 25.74 18.00
C ALA A 158 5.98 26.70 19.17
N ALA A 159 4.95 26.39 19.99
CA ALA A 159 4.50 27.22 21.09
C ALA A 159 5.59 27.42 22.15
N GLY A 160 5.75 28.67 22.60
CA GLY A 160 6.64 29.10 23.67
C GLY A 160 5.91 29.31 25.01
N GLN A 161 6.69 29.67 26.05
CA GLN A 161 6.13 30.02 27.35
C GLN A 161 5.16 31.20 27.24
N GLY A 162 3.96 31.04 27.81
CA GLY A 162 2.91 32.05 27.80
C GLY A 162 2.00 32.01 26.59
N ASP A 163 2.35 31.23 25.55
CA ASP A 163 1.51 31.09 24.37
C ASP A 163 0.30 30.22 24.64
N THR A 164 -0.85 30.66 24.12
CA THR A 164 -2.08 29.85 24.10
C THR A 164 -1.93 28.77 23.03
N LEU A 165 -2.20 27.51 23.42
CA LEU A 165 -2.17 26.40 22.49
C LEU A 165 -3.36 26.39 21.53
N THR A 166 -3.14 25.91 20.32
CA THR A 166 -4.20 25.48 19.41
C THR A 166 -4.63 24.05 19.73
N ILE A 167 -5.76 23.63 19.17
CA ILE A 167 -6.24 22.23 19.25
C ILE A 167 -5.17 21.28 18.66
N ALA A 168 -4.53 21.65 17.55
CA ALA A 168 -3.44 20.88 16.95
C ALA A 168 -2.23 20.75 17.89
N ASP A 169 -1.86 21.83 18.59
CA ASP A 169 -0.77 21.79 19.57
C ASP A 169 -1.10 20.87 20.74
N GLY A 170 -2.33 20.91 21.23
CA GLY A 170 -2.82 20.03 22.29
C GLY A 170 -2.81 18.56 21.86
N ALA A 171 -3.28 18.27 20.65
CA ALA A 171 -3.23 16.92 20.08
C ALA A 171 -1.79 16.42 19.93
N LEU A 172 -0.88 17.25 19.43
CA LEU A 172 0.54 16.91 19.26
C LEU A 172 1.22 16.65 20.62
N LEU A 173 0.93 17.49 21.62
CA LEU A 173 1.44 17.30 22.97
C LEU A 173 1.02 15.94 23.54
N LEU A 174 -0.26 15.57 23.41
CA LEU A 174 -0.79 14.29 23.88
C LEU A 174 -0.29 13.10 23.04
N TYR A 175 -0.09 13.27 21.74
CA TYR A 175 0.53 12.25 20.89
C TYR A 175 1.96 11.94 21.35
N ASN A 176 2.76 12.97 21.64
CA ASN A 176 4.11 12.83 22.16
C ASN A 176 4.14 12.14 23.55
N VAL A 177 3.08 12.27 24.34
CA VAL A 177 2.94 11.53 25.63
C VAL A 177 2.98 10.02 25.42
N LEU A 178 2.43 9.50 24.32
CA LEU A 178 2.36 8.05 24.06
C LEU A 178 3.76 7.40 23.94
N THR A 179 4.76 8.14 23.49
CA THR A 179 6.14 7.66 23.35
C THR A 179 7.02 8.03 24.55
N ALA A 180 6.52 8.87 25.46
CA ALA A 180 7.25 9.34 26.63
C ALA A 180 7.30 8.27 27.74
N GLN A 181 8.28 8.39 28.61
CA GLN A 181 8.38 7.54 29.79
C GLN A 181 7.54 8.10 30.95
N THR A 182 6.84 7.20 31.63
CA THR A 182 6.16 7.49 32.89
C THR A 182 7.17 7.75 34.02
N ALA A 183 6.69 8.23 35.15
CA ALA A 183 7.52 8.38 36.36
C ALA A 183 8.10 7.03 36.86
N GLU A 184 7.47 5.92 36.48
CA GLU A 184 7.92 4.55 36.80
C GLU A 184 8.90 3.99 35.76
N GLY A 185 9.18 4.72 34.65
CA GLY A 185 10.16 4.37 33.63
C GLY A 185 9.60 3.47 32.50
N GLU A 186 8.29 3.30 32.42
CA GLU A 186 7.64 2.57 31.33
C GLU A 186 7.24 3.52 30.21
N THR A 187 7.20 3.05 28.95
CA THR A 187 6.65 3.83 27.85
C THR A 187 5.14 3.95 28.00
N TYR A 188 4.60 5.17 28.07
CA TYR A 188 3.20 5.40 28.41
C TYR A 188 2.22 4.71 27.44
N GLY A 189 2.45 4.77 26.12
CA GLY A 189 1.61 4.10 25.16
C GLY A 189 1.52 2.58 25.38
N SER A 190 2.63 1.96 25.81
CA SER A 190 2.63 0.52 26.12
C SER A 190 1.78 0.19 27.35
N THR A 191 1.65 1.12 28.32
CA THR A 191 0.75 0.93 29.49
C THR A 191 -0.73 0.98 29.10
N LEU A 192 -1.03 1.57 27.92
CA LEU A 192 -2.38 1.61 27.34
C LEU A 192 -2.65 0.45 26.37
N GLY A 193 -1.74 -0.52 26.25
CA GLY A 193 -1.87 -1.64 25.30
C GLY A 193 -1.45 -1.30 23.87
N LEU A 194 -0.94 -0.08 23.61
CA LEU A 194 -0.51 0.33 22.28
C LEU A 194 0.84 -0.29 21.91
N THR A 195 1.01 -0.66 20.65
CA THR A 195 2.32 -1.06 20.12
C THR A 195 3.15 0.18 19.85
N VAL A 196 4.31 0.29 20.52
CA VAL A 196 5.29 1.36 20.30
C VAL A 196 6.56 0.73 19.74
N THR A 197 6.95 1.11 18.50
CA THR A 197 8.14 0.60 17.82
C THR A 197 8.93 1.78 17.27
N ASP A 198 10.23 1.83 17.58
CA ASP A 198 11.16 2.89 17.10
C ASP A 198 10.67 4.33 17.37
N GLY A 199 10.00 4.54 18.51
CA GLY A 199 9.47 5.86 18.90
C GLY A 199 8.21 6.27 18.16
N GLN A 200 7.57 5.36 17.46
CA GLN A 200 6.26 5.57 16.81
C GLN A 200 5.20 4.68 17.45
N VAL A 201 3.99 5.22 17.55
CA VAL A 201 2.84 4.52 18.14
C VAL A 201 1.93 3.99 17.05
N ASP A 202 1.62 2.72 17.12
CA ASP A 202 0.55 2.14 16.31
C ASP A 202 -0.81 2.37 16.99
N VAL A 203 -1.43 3.50 16.66
CA VAL A 203 -2.75 3.88 17.20
C VAL A 203 -3.88 3.03 16.58
N SER A 204 -3.63 2.38 15.43
CA SER A 204 -4.63 1.55 14.74
C SER A 204 -5.00 0.30 15.54
N SER A 205 -4.09 -0.20 16.40
CA SER A 205 -4.37 -1.34 17.28
C SER A 205 -5.55 -1.09 18.24
N VAL A 206 -5.76 0.17 18.65
CA VAL A 206 -6.88 0.54 19.54
C VAL A 206 -8.22 0.58 18.80
N LEU A 207 -8.21 1.01 17.54
CA LEU A 207 -9.43 1.01 16.72
C LEU A 207 -9.97 -0.40 16.50
N LEU A 208 -9.06 -1.38 16.40
CA LEU A 208 -9.43 -2.77 16.14
C LEU A 208 -9.97 -3.49 17.39
N GLU A 209 -9.66 -3.01 18.61
CA GLU A 209 -10.20 -3.60 19.84
C GLU A 209 -11.70 -3.29 20.06
N ASP A 210 -12.18 -2.12 19.59
CA ASP A 210 -13.56 -1.67 19.73
C ASP A 210 -14.37 -1.86 18.43
N VAL A 211 -13.89 -2.65 17.46
CA VAL A 211 -14.59 -2.94 16.21
C VAL A 211 -15.69 -3.97 16.43
N GLU A 212 -16.93 -3.59 16.12
CA GLU A 212 -18.08 -4.48 16.06
C GLU A 212 -18.20 -5.10 14.66
N GLY A 213 -18.45 -6.40 14.59
CA GLY A 213 -18.55 -7.18 13.35
C GLY A 213 -17.83 -8.53 13.46
N PRO A 214 -17.73 -9.31 12.38
CA PRO A 214 -18.28 -9.03 11.04
C PRO A 214 -19.81 -9.11 10.95
N PHE A 215 -20.38 -8.21 10.17
CA PHE A 215 -21.79 -8.25 9.78
C PHE A 215 -21.91 -8.40 8.26
N VAL A 216 -23.02 -8.93 7.79
CA VAL A 216 -23.34 -8.99 6.36
C VAL A 216 -24.57 -8.15 6.08
N ALA A 217 -24.44 -7.20 5.19
CA ALA A 217 -25.53 -6.31 4.83
C ALA A 217 -26.60 -7.02 3.99
N ASP A 218 -27.82 -6.60 4.19
CA ASP A 218 -28.96 -6.86 3.31
C ASP A 218 -29.50 -5.51 2.82
N GLY A 219 -30.38 -5.50 1.85
CA GLY A 219 -30.91 -4.25 1.29
C GLY A 219 -31.69 -3.35 2.27
N SER A 220 -31.82 -3.76 3.55
CA SER A 220 -32.50 -3.03 4.61
C SER A 220 -31.59 -2.60 5.76
N THR A 221 -30.31 -2.94 5.70
CA THR A 221 -29.33 -2.67 6.76
C THR A 221 -29.20 -1.18 7.05
N GLN A 222 -29.31 -0.82 8.34
CA GLN A 222 -29.11 0.55 8.82
C GLN A 222 -28.05 0.55 9.92
N LEU A 223 -27.14 1.50 9.85
CA LEU A 223 -26.13 1.70 10.88
C LEU A 223 -26.72 2.37 12.13
N PRO A 224 -26.18 2.08 13.32
CA PRO A 224 -26.64 2.72 14.55
C PRO A 224 -26.19 4.18 14.70
N PHE A 225 -25.35 4.69 13.79
CA PHE A 225 -24.81 6.05 13.77
C PHE A 225 -24.60 6.51 12.33
N GLU A 226 -24.37 7.80 12.13
CA GLU A 226 -23.96 8.37 10.86
C GLU A 226 -22.42 8.35 10.78
N PRO A 227 -21.79 7.60 9.85
CA PRO A 227 -20.34 7.51 9.75
C PRO A 227 -19.71 8.85 9.36
N GLU A 228 -18.58 9.15 9.96
CA GLU A 228 -17.73 10.29 9.62
C GLU A 228 -16.51 9.88 8.78
N ALA A 229 -16.10 8.62 8.91
CA ALA A 229 -15.09 8.00 8.06
C ALA A 229 -15.64 6.68 7.50
N VAL A 230 -15.48 6.47 6.21
CA VAL A 230 -15.90 5.24 5.52
C VAL A 230 -14.75 4.70 4.70
N TYR A 231 -14.49 3.41 4.86
CA TYR A 231 -13.51 2.66 4.10
C TYR A 231 -14.22 1.55 3.34
N ARG A 232 -13.95 1.43 2.04
CA ARG A 232 -14.42 0.32 1.21
C ARG A 232 -13.21 -0.39 0.63
N ASN A 233 -13.03 -1.68 0.96
CA ASN A 233 -11.85 -2.46 0.60
C ASN A 233 -10.54 -1.71 0.94
N ASP A 234 -10.48 -1.17 2.16
CA ASP A 234 -9.37 -0.39 2.74
C ASP A 234 -9.11 0.98 2.09
N GLU A 235 -9.94 1.41 1.15
CA GLU A 235 -9.88 2.77 0.59
C GLU A 235 -10.93 3.69 1.21
N VAL A 236 -10.54 4.94 1.44
CA VAL A 236 -11.48 5.96 1.89
C VAL A 236 -12.48 6.29 0.80
N THR A 237 -13.74 6.31 1.20
CA THR A 237 -14.85 6.70 0.33
C THR A 237 -15.78 7.70 1.04
N ASN A 238 -16.52 8.48 0.26
CA ASN A 238 -17.56 9.34 0.78
C ASN A 238 -18.94 8.66 0.80
N SER A 239 -19.04 7.41 0.33
CA SER A 239 -20.29 6.65 0.29
C SER A 239 -20.36 5.66 1.45
N ALA A 240 -21.32 5.88 2.34
CA ALA A 240 -21.66 4.95 3.42
C ALA A 240 -22.74 3.93 3.00
N SER A 241 -23.05 3.83 1.70
CA SER A 241 -24.04 2.89 1.19
C SER A 241 -23.60 1.44 1.42
N LEU A 242 -24.48 0.65 2.05
CA LEU A 242 -24.29 -0.78 2.21
C LEU A 242 -25.17 -1.51 1.20
N HIS A 243 -24.59 -2.42 0.43
CA HIS A 243 -25.29 -3.25 -0.54
C HIS A 243 -25.48 -4.66 0.00
N THR A 244 -26.40 -5.38 -0.60
CA THR A 244 -26.62 -6.80 -0.27
C THR A 244 -25.32 -7.57 -0.46
N TYR A 245 -24.93 -8.32 0.58
CA TYR A 245 -23.70 -9.11 0.67
C TYR A 245 -22.42 -8.34 0.96
N ASP A 246 -22.43 -7.03 1.16
CA ASP A 246 -21.29 -6.32 1.74
C ASP A 246 -21.00 -6.88 3.14
N VAL A 247 -19.75 -7.21 3.41
CA VAL A 247 -19.28 -7.50 4.77
C VAL A 247 -18.83 -6.20 5.40
N TYR A 248 -19.36 -5.88 6.57
CA TYR A 248 -19.01 -4.61 7.20
C TYR A 248 -18.69 -4.75 8.69
N TYR A 249 -17.88 -3.81 9.13
CA TYR A 249 -17.46 -3.61 10.51
C TYR A 249 -17.63 -2.14 10.84
N TYR A 250 -17.83 -1.83 12.10
CA TYR A 250 -17.88 -0.44 12.49
C TYR A 250 -17.30 -0.22 13.90
N ASN A 251 -16.86 1.00 14.15
CA ASN A 251 -16.54 1.49 15.49
C ASN A 251 -17.44 2.71 15.78
N VAL A 252 -18.34 2.56 16.76
CA VAL A 252 -19.31 3.61 17.13
C VAL A 252 -18.61 4.84 17.69
N ASN A 253 -17.55 4.65 18.50
CA ASN A 253 -16.84 5.74 19.15
C ASN A 253 -16.03 6.58 18.13
N ALA A 254 -15.39 5.91 17.19
CA ALA A 254 -14.65 6.55 16.09
C ALA A 254 -15.55 6.97 14.93
N ARG A 255 -16.87 6.65 14.97
CA ARG A 255 -17.84 6.88 13.88
C ARG A 255 -17.33 6.41 12.53
N THR A 256 -16.62 5.27 12.54
CA THR A 256 -15.93 4.70 11.36
C THR A 256 -16.64 3.44 10.90
N LEU A 257 -16.79 3.31 9.59
CA LEU A 257 -17.38 2.17 8.91
C LEU A 257 -16.34 1.57 7.94
N TRP A 258 -16.12 0.26 8.01
CA TRP A 258 -15.34 -0.52 7.04
C TRP A 258 -16.28 -1.45 6.29
N ILE A 259 -16.15 -1.48 4.97
CA ILE A 259 -16.96 -2.27 4.05
C ILE A 259 -16.02 -3.11 3.18
N TYR A 260 -16.28 -4.41 3.11
CA TYR A 260 -15.54 -5.35 2.29
C TYR A 260 -16.48 -6.00 1.30
N THR A 261 -16.13 -5.94 0.02
CA THR A 261 -16.88 -6.55 -1.09
C THR A 261 -16.17 -7.77 -1.66
N THR A 262 -15.00 -8.14 -1.10
CA THR A 262 -14.17 -9.24 -1.55
C THR A 262 -14.90 -10.58 -1.41
N LYS A 263 -14.87 -11.36 -2.49
CA LYS A 263 -15.51 -12.68 -2.57
C LYS A 263 -14.52 -13.71 -3.10
N ALA A 264 -14.72 -14.97 -2.72
CA ALA A 264 -14.03 -16.09 -3.34
C ALA A 264 -15.05 -17.15 -3.72
N ALA A 265 -15.20 -17.42 -5.00
CA ALA A 265 -16.20 -18.31 -5.51
C ALA A 265 -15.59 -19.51 -6.25
N GLY A 266 -16.27 -20.63 -6.20
CA GLY A 266 -15.84 -21.86 -6.85
C GLY A 266 -16.27 -23.12 -6.09
N ARG A 267 -15.68 -24.26 -6.49
CA ARG A 267 -15.94 -25.56 -5.86
C ARG A 267 -15.04 -25.74 -4.64
N ILE A 268 -15.62 -26.20 -3.54
CA ILE A 268 -14.86 -26.59 -2.35
C ILE A 268 -14.05 -27.85 -2.66
N THR A 269 -12.73 -27.77 -2.55
CA THR A 269 -11.80 -28.89 -2.77
C THR A 269 -11.35 -29.54 -1.47
N ALA A 270 -11.27 -28.77 -0.38
CA ALA A 270 -10.93 -29.31 0.94
C ALA A 270 -11.58 -28.50 2.06
N VAL A 271 -11.75 -29.13 3.21
CA VAL A 271 -12.10 -28.48 4.49
C VAL A 271 -11.22 -29.07 5.59
N SER A 272 -10.76 -28.22 6.53
CA SER A 272 -9.82 -28.63 7.58
C SER A 272 -10.27 -28.08 8.94
N PRO A 273 -9.98 -28.73 10.08
CA PRO A 273 -9.32 -30.03 10.23
C PRO A 273 -10.26 -31.23 10.02
N SER A 274 -11.58 -31.02 9.95
CA SER A 274 -12.56 -32.09 9.73
C SER A 274 -13.79 -31.56 8.98
N ALA A 275 -14.45 -32.45 8.23
CA ALA A 275 -15.67 -32.12 7.50
C ALA A 275 -16.86 -31.72 8.41
N SER A 276 -16.90 -32.20 9.65
CA SER A 276 -17.99 -31.90 10.60
C SER A 276 -17.78 -30.60 11.40
N ALA A 277 -16.53 -30.18 11.54
CA ALA A 277 -16.17 -28.95 12.29
C ALA A 277 -14.99 -28.25 11.59
N PRO A 278 -15.25 -27.65 10.42
CA PRO A 278 -14.20 -26.97 9.67
C PRO A 278 -13.81 -25.63 10.32
N THR A 279 -12.52 -25.31 10.30
CA THR A 279 -11.95 -24.01 10.64
C THR A 279 -11.29 -23.33 9.46
N SER A 280 -11.09 -24.09 8.35
CA SER A 280 -10.69 -23.53 7.07
C SER A 280 -11.35 -24.29 5.92
N VAL A 281 -11.42 -23.65 4.77
CA VAL A 281 -11.99 -24.17 3.52
C VAL A 281 -11.09 -23.81 2.36
N THR A 282 -10.91 -24.73 1.41
CA THR A 282 -10.16 -24.49 0.18
C THR A 282 -11.12 -24.35 -1.00
N VAL A 283 -11.10 -23.20 -1.66
CA VAL A 283 -11.87 -22.89 -2.86
C VAL A 283 -10.91 -22.36 -3.91
N ALA A 284 -11.03 -22.83 -5.14
CA ALA A 284 -10.17 -22.44 -6.27
C ALA A 284 -8.65 -22.51 -5.97
N GLY A 285 -8.23 -23.48 -5.15
CA GLY A 285 -6.83 -23.71 -4.77
C GLY A 285 -6.32 -22.84 -3.62
N THR A 286 -7.10 -21.89 -3.13
CA THR A 286 -6.74 -21.01 -2.00
C THR A 286 -7.44 -21.45 -0.73
N GLU A 287 -6.71 -21.54 0.38
CA GLU A 287 -7.24 -21.86 1.69
C GLU A 287 -7.65 -20.58 2.43
N TYR A 288 -8.90 -20.54 2.88
CA TYR A 288 -9.49 -19.42 3.64
C TYR A 288 -9.81 -19.88 5.06
N THR A 289 -9.47 -19.06 6.04
CA THR A 289 -9.86 -19.26 7.44
C THR A 289 -11.33 -18.91 7.62
N ILE A 290 -12.06 -19.68 8.44
CA ILE A 290 -13.47 -19.41 8.72
C ILE A 290 -13.57 -18.46 9.90
N GLY A 291 -14.10 -17.25 9.68
CA GLY A 291 -14.20 -16.16 10.66
C GLY A 291 -15.52 -16.14 11.45
N SER A 292 -16.56 -16.87 11.00
CA SER A 292 -17.86 -16.83 11.65
C SER A 292 -18.43 -18.24 11.94
N SER A 293 -19.21 -18.35 13.00
CA SER A 293 -19.93 -19.59 13.34
C SER A 293 -21.00 -19.96 12.30
N GLN A 294 -21.57 -18.97 11.61
CA GLN A 294 -22.53 -19.16 10.53
C GLN A 294 -21.85 -19.80 9.32
N ALA A 295 -20.67 -19.31 8.92
CA ALA A 295 -19.89 -19.88 7.83
C ALA A 295 -19.43 -21.31 8.19
N ALA A 296 -18.91 -21.54 9.40
CA ALA A 296 -18.54 -22.86 9.87
C ALA A 296 -19.71 -23.85 9.80
N SER A 297 -20.90 -23.42 10.18
CA SER A 297 -22.12 -24.24 10.11
C SER A 297 -22.51 -24.55 8.66
N ALA A 298 -22.44 -23.59 7.76
CA ALA A 298 -22.78 -23.77 6.34
C ALA A 298 -21.81 -24.71 5.62
N LEU A 299 -20.52 -24.68 6.00
CA LEU A 299 -19.47 -25.52 5.42
C LEU A 299 -19.38 -26.92 6.06
N SER A 300 -20.09 -27.14 7.18
CA SER A 300 -20.07 -28.42 7.87
C SER A 300 -20.87 -29.51 7.13
N SER A 301 -20.28 -30.67 6.98
CA SER A 301 -20.96 -31.87 6.42
C SER A 301 -22.19 -32.31 7.21
N LEU A 302 -22.31 -31.89 8.48
CA LEU A 302 -23.49 -32.16 9.30
C LEU A 302 -24.72 -31.41 8.80
N ASN A 303 -24.52 -30.31 8.10
CA ASN A 303 -25.56 -29.45 7.53
C ASN A 303 -25.64 -29.55 5.98
N GLY A 304 -24.97 -30.53 5.39
CA GLY A 304 -24.96 -30.76 3.94
C GLY A 304 -23.92 -29.93 3.19
N GLY A 305 -23.06 -29.23 3.92
CA GLY A 305 -21.92 -28.48 3.35
C GLY A 305 -20.71 -29.39 3.08
N GLY A 306 -19.66 -28.80 2.54
CA GLY A 306 -18.36 -29.44 2.42
C GLY A 306 -17.88 -29.67 0.98
N VAL A 307 -16.89 -30.56 0.84
CA VAL A 307 -16.19 -30.82 -0.42
C VAL A 307 -17.13 -31.17 -1.57
N GLY A 308 -16.91 -30.55 -2.72
CA GLY A 308 -17.70 -30.73 -3.95
C GLY A 308 -18.82 -29.71 -4.14
N GLN A 309 -19.21 -28.97 -3.10
CA GLN A 309 -20.21 -27.91 -3.22
C GLN A 309 -19.65 -26.67 -3.93
N VAL A 310 -20.46 -26.04 -4.78
CA VAL A 310 -20.14 -24.72 -5.38
C VAL A 310 -20.66 -23.64 -4.44
N VAL A 311 -19.80 -22.71 -4.09
CA VAL A 311 -20.06 -21.65 -3.11
C VAL A 311 -19.46 -20.32 -3.55
N THR A 312 -20.02 -19.22 -3.04
CA THR A 312 -19.35 -17.94 -2.96
C THR A 312 -19.12 -17.60 -1.50
N LEU A 313 -17.88 -17.43 -1.12
CA LEU A 313 -17.43 -17.03 0.21
C LEU A 313 -17.40 -15.51 0.27
N LEU A 314 -18.11 -14.90 1.21
CA LEU A 314 -17.99 -13.48 1.52
C LEU A 314 -16.85 -13.30 2.52
N LEU A 315 -15.85 -12.51 2.16
CA LEU A 315 -14.62 -12.35 2.94
C LEU A 315 -14.67 -11.07 3.77
N GLY A 316 -14.13 -11.14 4.97
CA GLY A 316 -14.03 -10.03 5.90
C GLY A 316 -12.68 -9.33 5.88
N MET A 317 -12.43 -8.53 6.90
CA MET A 317 -11.26 -7.65 7.05
C MET A 317 -9.91 -8.38 6.98
N ASP A 318 -9.83 -9.61 7.47
CA ASP A 318 -8.61 -10.45 7.47
C ASP A 318 -8.68 -11.56 6.40
N ASP A 319 -9.45 -11.38 5.33
CA ASP A 319 -9.76 -12.39 4.31
C ASP A 319 -10.40 -13.66 4.88
N GLU A 320 -10.99 -13.60 6.06
CA GLU A 320 -11.70 -14.73 6.64
C GLU A 320 -13.12 -14.86 6.10
N VAL A 321 -13.63 -16.09 6.05
CA VAL A 321 -14.99 -16.38 5.57
C VAL A 321 -16.01 -15.97 6.61
N VAL A 322 -16.79 -14.96 6.30
CA VAL A 322 -17.86 -14.43 7.14
C VAL A 322 -19.19 -15.11 6.83
N ARG A 323 -19.50 -15.31 5.55
CA ARG A 323 -20.74 -15.95 5.10
C ARG A 323 -20.48 -16.78 3.85
N VAL A 324 -21.30 -17.80 3.65
CA VAL A 324 -21.26 -18.69 2.50
C VAL A 324 -22.58 -18.59 1.75
N LEU A 325 -22.51 -18.24 0.46
CA LEU A 325 -23.63 -18.28 -0.46
C LEU A 325 -23.61 -19.61 -1.22
N THR A 326 -24.78 -20.19 -1.48
CA THR A 326 -24.91 -21.51 -2.11
C THR A 326 -26.05 -21.51 -3.14
N GLY A 327 -26.06 -22.49 -4.03
CA GLY A 327 -27.11 -22.63 -5.03
C GLY A 327 -27.14 -21.45 -6.00
N SER A 328 -28.32 -20.86 -6.21
CA SER A 328 -28.48 -19.73 -7.15
C SER A 328 -27.89 -18.40 -6.67
N GLU A 329 -27.45 -18.31 -5.43
CA GLU A 329 -26.78 -17.13 -4.89
C GLU A 329 -25.26 -17.19 -5.11
N ALA A 330 -24.71 -18.38 -5.44
CA ALA A 330 -23.30 -18.54 -5.71
C ALA A 330 -22.95 -18.14 -7.15
N ASP A 331 -21.81 -17.48 -7.33
CA ASP A 331 -21.26 -17.15 -8.64
C ASP A 331 -20.82 -18.43 -9.36
N GLN A 332 -21.16 -18.54 -10.63
CA GLN A 332 -20.89 -19.72 -11.44
C GLN A 332 -20.10 -19.42 -12.71
N VAL A 333 -19.96 -18.16 -13.08
CA VAL A 333 -19.26 -17.71 -14.30
C VAL A 333 -18.20 -16.70 -13.95
N PHE A 334 -16.96 -16.95 -14.36
CA PHE A 334 -15.79 -16.13 -14.09
C PHE A 334 -15.08 -15.77 -15.37
N TYR A 335 -14.55 -14.56 -15.44
CA TYR A 335 -13.78 -14.06 -16.57
C TYR A 335 -12.36 -13.79 -16.14
N GLY A 336 -11.39 -14.05 -17.02
CA GLY A 336 -10.00 -13.84 -16.68
C GLY A 336 -9.04 -14.03 -17.83
N VAL A 337 -7.76 -14.05 -17.49
CA VAL A 337 -6.63 -14.22 -18.41
C VAL A 337 -5.82 -15.45 -18.01
N VAL A 338 -5.48 -16.27 -19.01
CA VAL A 338 -4.60 -17.43 -18.81
C VAL A 338 -3.21 -16.94 -18.38
N GLN A 339 -2.75 -17.42 -17.24
CA GLN A 339 -1.40 -17.17 -16.74
C GLN A 339 -0.42 -18.22 -17.22
N ASP A 340 -0.79 -19.48 -17.08
CA ASP A 340 0.05 -20.62 -17.45
C ASP A 340 -0.81 -21.82 -17.93
N SER A 341 -0.18 -22.68 -18.70
CA SER A 341 -0.79 -23.90 -19.22
C SER A 341 0.26 -25.02 -19.18
N SER A 342 0.19 -25.84 -18.15
CA SER A 342 1.13 -26.93 -17.89
C SER A 342 0.49 -28.29 -18.05
N ARG A 343 1.28 -29.30 -18.42
CA ARG A 343 0.83 -30.68 -18.57
C ARG A 343 1.19 -31.48 -17.32
N SER A 344 0.22 -32.18 -16.75
CA SER A 344 0.42 -33.09 -15.62
C SER A 344 0.07 -34.52 -16.00
N LEU A 345 0.80 -35.49 -15.43
CA LEU A 345 0.47 -36.92 -15.51
C LEU A 345 -0.50 -37.27 -14.40
N ILE A 346 -1.58 -38.00 -14.70
CA ILE A 346 -2.46 -38.55 -13.69
C ILE A 346 -1.75 -39.75 -13.07
N GLU A 347 -1.46 -39.71 -11.78
CA GLU A 347 -0.70 -40.75 -11.06
C GLU A 347 -1.41 -42.13 -11.00
N ASP A 348 -2.75 -42.17 -11.08
CA ASP A 348 -3.51 -43.43 -10.85
C ASP A 348 -3.52 -44.42 -12.01
N ASN A 349 -3.23 -44.05 -13.24
CA ASN A 349 -3.24 -44.95 -14.40
C ASN A 349 -2.10 -44.78 -15.41
N GLY A 350 -1.24 -43.80 -15.28
CA GLY A 350 -0.03 -43.61 -16.13
C GLY A 350 -0.25 -43.38 -17.63
N ALA A 351 -1.49 -43.34 -18.09
CA ALA A 351 -1.85 -43.27 -19.52
C ALA A 351 -2.52 -41.95 -19.95
N ASP A 352 -3.08 -41.18 -19.04
CA ASP A 352 -3.76 -39.93 -19.38
C ASP A 352 -2.94 -38.71 -18.95
N VAL A 353 -2.68 -37.84 -19.90
CA VAL A 353 -2.05 -36.53 -19.69
C VAL A 353 -3.17 -35.50 -19.71
N LEU A 354 -3.38 -34.81 -18.60
CA LEU A 354 -4.25 -33.63 -18.56
C LEU A 354 -3.41 -32.37 -18.65
N GLN A 355 -4.01 -31.31 -19.12
CA GLN A 355 -3.46 -29.99 -19.12
C GLN A 355 -4.13 -29.16 -18.02
N ASN A 356 -3.33 -28.58 -17.13
CA ASN A 356 -3.80 -27.61 -16.16
C ASN A 356 -3.67 -26.21 -16.75
N VAL A 357 -4.76 -25.47 -16.78
CA VAL A 357 -4.80 -24.08 -17.23
C VAL A 357 -5.04 -23.20 -16.01
N THR A 358 -4.05 -22.38 -15.68
CA THR A 358 -4.12 -21.43 -14.55
C THR A 358 -4.59 -20.08 -15.08
N VAL A 359 -5.64 -19.54 -14.48
CA VAL A 359 -6.33 -18.33 -14.91
C VAL A 359 -6.41 -17.34 -13.76
N ALA A 360 -5.94 -16.13 -13.96
CA ALA A 360 -6.23 -15.00 -13.07
C ALA A 360 -7.60 -14.42 -13.45
N CYS A 361 -8.55 -14.44 -12.53
CA CYS A 361 -9.91 -13.97 -12.77
C CYS A 361 -10.13 -12.55 -12.23
N THR A 362 -11.17 -11.88 -12.75
CA THR A 362 -11.50 -10.49 -12.40
C THR A 362 -11.84 -10.31 -10.91
N ASP A 363 -12.36 -11.35 -10.26
CA ASP A 363 -12.64 -11.38 -8.82
C ASP A 363 -11.38 -11.51 -7.92
N GLY A 364 -10.18 -11.48 -8.52
CA GLY A 364 -8.90 -11.60 -7.83
C GLY A 364 -8.49 -13.03 -7.48
N VAL A 365 -9.32 -14.03 -7.81
CA VAL A 365 -9.03 -15.44 -7.51
C VAL A 365 -8.34 -16.09 -8.70
N THR A 366 -7.20 -16.74 -8.45
CA THR A 366 -6.54 -17.58 -9.46
C THR A 366 -7.15 -18.98 -9.44
N ARG A 367 -7.63 -19.45 -10.61
CA ARG A 367 -8.26 -20.76 -10.78
C ARG A 367 -7.42 -21.64 -11.67
N THR A 368 -7.37 -22.93 -11.35
CA THR A 368 -6.74 -23.95 -12.20
C THR A 368 -7.80 -24.93 -12.70
N VAL A 369 -8.01 -24.95 -14.01
CA VAL A 369 -8.99 -25.81 -14.67
C VAL A 369 -8.27 -26.90 -15.44
N GLN A 370 -8.70 -28.16 -15.27
CA GLN A 370 -8.17 -29.30 -16.00
C GLN A 370 -8.89 -29.46 -17.34
N VAL A 371 -8.12 -29.53 -18.42
CA VAL A 371 -8.64 -29.68 -19.78
C VAL A 371 -7.96 -30.83 -20.52
N ASP A 372 -8.59 -31.28 -21.60
CA ASP A 372 -7.97 -32.27 -22.49
C ASP A 372 -6.68 -31.72 -23.12
N LYS A 373 -5.68 -32.59 -23.23
CA LYS A 373 -4.35 -32.28 -23.78
C LYS A 373 -4.34 -31.74 -25.23
N SER A 374 -5.43 -31.95 -25.96
CA SER A 374 -5.58 -31.45 -27.34
C SER A 374 -6.00 -29.99 -27.41
N LEU A 375 -6.48 -29.42 -26.31
CA LEU A 375 -6.84 -28.02 -26.22
C LEU A 375 -5.60 -27.16 -25.95
N ASN A 376 -5.60 -25.96 -26.48
CA ASN A 376 -4.49 -25.03 -26.31
C ASN A 376 -5.01 -23.71 -25.74
N TYR A 377 -4.46 -23.31 -24.58
CA TYR A 377 -4.76 -22.06 -23.89
C TYR A 377 -3.44 -21.34 -23.57
N PRO A 378 -2.88 -20.60 -24.52
CA PRO A 378 -1.65 -19.85 -24.30
C PRO A 378 -1.81 -18.78 -23.21
N ALA A 379 -0.72 -18.44 -22.52
CA ALA A 379 -0.68 -17.31 -21.61
C ALA A 379 -1.16 -16.03 -22.32
N GLY A 380 -1.86 -15.18 -21.60
CA GLY A 380 -2.43 -13.94 -22.12
C GLY A 380 -3.81 -14.09 -22.81
N TRP A 381 -4.31 -15.31 -23.02
CA TRP A 381 -5.64 -15.49 -23.63
C TRP A 381 -6.76 -15.15 -22.66
N LEU A 382 -7.80 -14.48 -23.20
CA LEU A 382 -9.05 -14.21 -22.49
C LEU A 382 -9.92 -15.47 -22.45
N VAL A 383 -10.43 -15.78 -21.26
CA VAL A 383 -11.25 -16.98 -21.03
C VAL A 383 -12.43 -16.71 -20.10
N GLU A 384 -13.45 -17.53 -20.28
CA GLU A 384 -14.56 -17.67 -19.36
C GLU A 384 -14.50 -19.07 -18.73
N ILE A 385 -14.65 -19.11 -17.42
CA ILE A 385 -14.76 -20.36 -16.65
C ILE A 385 -16.19 -20.46 -16.14
N THR A 386 -16.81 -21.61 -16.34
CA THR A 386 -18.11 -21.94 -15.74
C THR A 386 -17.93 -23.08 -14.76
N VAL A 387 -18.45 -22.91 -13.54
CA VAL A 387 -18.43 -23.92 -12.47
C VAL A 387 -19.87 -24.38 -12.21
N ASP A 388 -20.14 -25.65 -12.40
CA ASP A 388 -21.47 -26.24 -12.18
C ASP A 388 -21.37 -27.56 -11.38
N GLU A 389 -22.49 -28.26 -11.20
CA GLU A 389 -22.54 -29.53 -10.47
C GLU A 389 -21.68 -30.64 -11.12
N ASN A 390 -21.40 -30.54 -12.41
CA ASN A 390 -20.64 -31.55 -13.16
C ASN A 390 -19.14 -31.29 -13.17
N GLY A 391 -18.71 -30.07 -12.84
CA GLY A 391 -17.31 -29.71 -12.83
C GLY A 391 -17.06 -28.25 -13.24
N GLU A 392 -15.84 -28.02 -13.68
CA GLU A 392 -15.38 -26.76 -14.19
C GLU A 392 -15.12 -26.88 -15.70
N SER A 393 -15.56 -25.91 -16.46
CA SER A 393 -15.30 -25.82 -17.88
C SER A 393 -14.71 -24.46 -18.24
N ILE A 394 -13.85 -24.44 -19.24
CA ILE A 394 -13.18 -23.23 -19.70
C ILE A 394 -13.37 -23.07 -21.20
N ARG A 395 -13.62 -21.85 -21.65
CA ARG A 395 -13.65 -21.51 -23.07
C ARG A 395 -12.94 -20.18 -23.34
N SER A 396 -12.30 -20.06 -24.48
CA SER A 396 -11.79 -18.76 -24.94
C SER A 396 -12.94 -17.83 -25.30
N ILE A 397 -12.76 -16.54 -25.06
CA ILE A 397 -13.70 -15.48 -25.42
C ILE A 397 -13.01 -14.45 -26.30
N ASP A 398 -13.81 -13.83 -27.20
CA ASP A 398 -13.34 -12.76 -28.06
C ASP A 398 -13.21 -11.46 -27.27
N GLU A 399 -12.27 -10.61 -27.69
CA GLU A 399 -12.10 -9.26 -27.15
C GLU A 399 -13.36 -8.41 -27.38
N LYS A 400 -13.68 -7.58 -26.38
CA LYS A 400 -14.81 -6.66 -26.42
C LYS A 400 -14.37 -5.29 -25.91
N TYR A 401 -14.21 -4.36 -26.81
CA TYR A 401 -13.60 -3.06 -26.56
C TYR A 401 -14.61 -2.02 -26.07
N THR A 402 -14.14 -1.13 -25.22
CA THR A 402 -14.76 0.15 -24.88
C THR A 402 -13.68 1.20 -24.68
N SER A 403 -14.04 2.47 -24.58
CA SER A 403 -13.08 3.56 -24.39
C SER A 403 -13.74 4.75 -23.73
N GLY A 404 -12.95 5.65 -23.21
CA GLY A 404 -13.42 6.90 -22.64
C GLY A 404 -12.64 7.31 -21.38
N ALA A 405 -13.02 8.42 -20.79
CA ALA A 405 -12.42 8.90 -19.56
C ALA A 405 -13.16 8.32 -18.35
N PHE A 406 -12.39 7.89 -17.34
CA PHE A 406 -12.92 7.72 -15.98
C PHE A 406 -13.23 9.11 -15.41
N ASN A 407 -14.39 9.26 -14.79
CA ASN A 407 -14.70 10.48 -14.06
C ASN A 407 -13.82 10.59 -12.79
N SER A 408 -13.77 11.77 -12.19
CA SER A 408 -12.96 12.04 -10.99
C SER A 408 -13.38 11.21 -9.76
N GLY A 409 -14.59 10.68 -9.73
CA GLY A 409 -15.08 9.79 -8.69
C GLY A 409 -14.90 8.31 -9.02
N SER A 410 -14.35 7.99 -10.19
CA SER A 410 -14.15 6.60 -10.68
C SER A 410 -15.43 5.75 -10.68
N THR A 411 -16.58 6.39 -10.91
CA THR A 411 -17.90 5.74 -10.92
C THR A 411 -18.46 5.55 -12.34
N ALA A 412 -17.74 5.99 -13.36
CA ALA A 412 -18.16 5.85 -14.77
C ALA A 412 -16.96 5.87 -15.71
N LEU A 413 -17.04 5.11 -16.80
CA LEU A 413 -16.12 5.08 -17.93
C LEU A 413 -16.84 5.52 -19.22
N GLY A 414 -16.37 6.60 -19.85
CA GLY A 414 -16.92 7.07 -21.12
C GLY A 414 -18.42 7.39 -21.08
N GLY A 415 -18.98 7.67 -19.90
CA GLY A 415 -20.40 7.92 -19.68
C GLY A 415 -21.24 6.69 -19.32
N THR A 416 -20.66 5.48 -19.33
CA THR A 416 -21.30 4.27 -18.78
C THR A 416 -20.96 4.14 -17.31
N ALA A 417 -21.96 3.98 -16.45
CA ALA A 417 -21.75 3.79 -15.02
C ALA A 417 -20.97 2.48 -14.76
N LEU A 418 -20.15 2.50 -13.71
CA LEU A 418 -19.56 1.29 -13.15
C LEU A 418 -20.47 0.76 -12.04
N ALA A 419 -20.60 -0.55 -11.95
CA ALA A 419 -21.20 -1.18 -10.78
C ALA A 419 -20.36 -0.87 -9.54
N GLU A 420 -20.98 -0.79 -8.38
CA GLU A 420 -20.27 -0.46 -7.15
C GLU A 420 -19.30 -1.56 -6.69
N ASP A 421 -19.56 -2.80 -7.10
CA ASP A 421 -18.70 -3.97 -6.91
C ASP A 421 -17.93 -4.34 -8.20
N VAL A 422 -17.67 -3.38 -9.07
CA VAL A 422 -16.96 -3.63 -10.34
C VAL A 422 -15.62 -4.31 -10.09
N GLU A 423 -15.40 -5.40 -10.80
CA GLU A 423 -14.16 -6.15 -10.80
C GLU A 423 -13.27 -5.67 -11.95
N ILE A 424 -12.08 -5.14 -11.64
CA ILE A 424 -11.15 -4.65 -12.67
C ILE A 424 -9.84 -5.43 -12.58
N LEU A 425 -9.44 -6.02 -13.71
CA LEU A 425 -8.21 -6.78 -13.86
C LEU A 425 -7.31 -6.09 -14.90
N ASP A 426 -6.13 -5.62 -14.49
CA ASP A 426 -5.09 -5.19 -15.42
C ASP A 426 -4.25 -6.40 -15.82
N THR A 427 -3.89 -6.54 -17.10
CA THR A 427 -3.25 -7.75 -17.64
C THR A 427 -2.13 -7.41 -18.61
N THR A 428 -1.27 -8.38 -18.92
CA THR A 428 -0.32 -8.30 -20.02
C THR A 428 -0.52 -9.45 -21.01
N GLY A 429 -0.02 -9.29 -22.22
CA GLY A 429 -0.02 -10.37 -23.21
C GLY A 429 0.79 -11.61 -22.81
N GLU A 430 1.62 -11.49 -21.79
CA GLU A 430 2.45 -12.57 -21.21
C GLU A 430 1.74 -13.30 -20.05
N GLY A 431 0.46 -12.99 -19.77
CA GLY A 431 -0.34 -13.65 -18.73
C GLY A 431 -0.16 -13.09 -17.33
N MET A 432 0.64 -12.04 -17.12
CA MET A 432 0.61 -11.30 -15.86
C MET A 432 -0.73 -10.63 -15.69
N ALA A 433 -1.25 -10.64 -14.46
CA ALA A 433 -2.52 -10.03 -14.14
C ALA A 433 -2.55 -9.59 -12.68
N GLY A 434 -3.26 -8.51 -12.41
CA GLY A 434 -3.48 -7.98 -11.06
C GLY A 434 -4.79 -7.22 -11.00
N THR A 435 -5.52 -7.40 -9.91
CA THR A 435 -6.73 -6.61 -9.65
C THR A 435 -6.36 -5.18 -9.30
N ILE A 436 -7.11 -4.25 -9.83
CA ILE A 436 -6.95 -2.82 -9.53
C ILE A 436 -8.27 -2.22 -9.08
N ARG A 437 -8.17 -1.20 -8.23
CA ARG A 437 -9.34 -0.49 -7.73
C ARG A 437 -9.75 0.62 -8.70
N PRO A 438 -11.05 0.94 -8.81
CA PRO A 438 -11.53 2.02 -9.66
C PRO A 438 -10.81 3.36 -9.42
N SER A 439 -10.48 3.69 -8.16
CA SER A 439 -9.76 4.91 -7.78
C SER A 439 -8.41 5.08 -8.47
N ARG A 440 -7.72 3.97 -8.78
CA ARG A 440 -6.43 3.95 -9.51
C ARG A 440 -6.55 4.54 -10.92
N LEU A 441 -7.76 4.53 -11.49
CA LEU A 441 -8.07 5.02 -12.83
C LEU A 441 -8.75 6.41 -12.82
N SER A 442 -8.84 7.08 -11.68
CA SER A 442 -9.49 8.39 -11.57
C SER A 442 -8.92 9.41 -12.56
N GLY A 443 -9.77 9.96 -13.41
CA GLY A 443 -9.39 10.93 -14.44
C GLY A 443 -8.58 10.37 -15.62
N VAL A 444 -8.30 9.06 -15.65
CA VAL A 444 -7.57 8.40 -16.73
C VAL A 444 -8.47 8.24 -17.94
N THR A 445 -7.93 8.47 -19.13
CA THR A 445 -8.64 8.23 -20.40
C THR A 445 -8.08 6.98 -21.04
N LEU A 446 -8.96 5.99 -21.26
CA LEU A 446 -8.63 4.74 -21.94
C LEU A 446 -8.93 4.86 -23.44
N ALA A 447 -8.00 4.41 -24.26
CA ALA A 447 -8.22 4.10 -25.66
C ALA A 447 -8.94 2.74 -25.80
N SER A 448 -9.39 2.40 -26.99
CA SER A 448 -10.10 1.11 -27.21
C SER A 448 -9.20 -0.10 -27.02
N ASP A 449 -7.93 0.03 -27.32
CA ASP A 449 -6.89 -1.00 -27.18
C ASP A 449 -6.35 -1.14 -25.74
N ASP A 450 -6.68 -0.19 -24.84
CA ASP A 450 -6.44 -0.34 -23.41
C ASP A 450 -7.45 -1.28 -22.73
N VAL A 451 -8.57 -1.62 -23.41
CA VAL A 451 -9.63 -2.48 -22.87
C VAL A 451 -9.73 -3.75 -23.70
N ARG A 452 -9.51 -4.89 -23.07
CA ARG A 452 -9.59 -6.21 -23.72
C ARG A 452 -10.98 -6.81 -23.65
N TYR A 453 -11.67 -6.64 -22.51
CA TYR A 453 -13.00 -7.23 -22.32
C TYR A 453 -13.78 -6.48 -21.23
N TYR A 454 -15.10 -6.46 -21.36
CA TYR A 454 -15.99 -5.99 -20.31
C TYR A 454 -17.36 -6.66 -20.37
N THR A 455 -18.02 -6.74 -19.21
CA THR A 455 -19.43 -7.14 -19.07
C THR A 455 -20.24 -6.01 -18.48
N THR A 456 -21.55 -6.15 -18.55
CA THR A 456 -22.48 -5.23 -17.89
C THR A 456 -23.56 -6.02 -17.17
N ASN A 457 -23.94 -5.54 -16.00
CA ASN A 457 -25.05 -6.08 -15.21
C ASN A 457 -26.42 -5.77 -15.87
N GLU A 458 -27.51 -6.21 -15.24
CA GLU A 458 -28.89 -5.97 -15.71
C GLU A 458 -29.27 -4.48 -15.75
N ALA A 459 -28.64 -3.63 -14.96
CA ALA A 459 -28.83 -2.18 -14.97
C ALA A 459 -28.06 -1.49 -16.12
N GLY A 460 -27.22 -2.22 -16.86
CA GLY A 460 -26.37 -1.70 -17.92
C GLY A 460 -25.09 -1.05 -17.42
N GLU A 461 -24.71 -1.25 -16.16
CA GLU A 461 -23.46 -0.77 -15.57
C GLU A 461 -22.35 -1.77 -15.84
N ILE A 462 -21.12 -1.30 -16.08
CA ILE A 462 -19.95 -2.15 -16.22
C ILE A 462 -19.66 -2.82 -14.88
N ASP A 463 -19.74 -4.15 -14.84
CA ASP A 463 -19.52 -4.96 -13.64
C ASP A 463 -18.19 -5.72 -13.68
N ARG A 464 -17.61 -5.95 -14.88
CA ARG A 464 -16.26 -6.52 -15.04
C ARG A 464 -15.51 -5.80 -16.16
N LEU A 465 -14.22 -5.60 -15.95
CA LEU A 465 -13.35 -4.89 -16.89
C LEU A 465 -11.97 -5.53 -16.90
N ILE A 466 -11.51 -5.99 -18.06
CA ILE A 466 -10.16 -6.52 -18.27
C ILE A 466 -9.39 -5.54 -19.16
N LEU A 467 -8.26 -5.07 -18.66
CA LEU A 467 -7.43 -4.03 -19.27
C LEU A 467 -6.12 -4.62 -19.80
N ASP A 468 -5.44 -3.87 -20.68
CA ASP A 468 -4.13 -4.21 -21.24
C ASP A 468 -3.04 -3.26 -20.75
N ASN A 469 -2.34 -3.63 -19.69
CA ASN A 469 -1.19 -2.94 -19.13
C ASN A 469 -1.41 -1.43 -18.92
N VAL A 470 -2.58 -1.09 -18.39
CA VAL A 470 -3.01 0.31 -18.25
C VAL A 470 -2.27 1.03 -17.12
N THR A 471 -2.00 0.33 -16.02
CA THR A 471 -1.40 0.95 -14.83
C THR A 471 0.11 0.98 -14.84
N GLY A 472 0.75 0.03 -15.52
CA GLY A 472 2.17 -0.25 -15.40
C GLY A 472 2.57 -0.94 -14.08
N ASP A 473 1.61 -1.22 -13.19
CA ASP A 473 1.87 -1.79 -11.85
C ASP A 473 2.23 -3.29 -11.91
N LEU A 474 2.05 -3.93 -13.08
CA LEU A 474 2.44 -5.33 -13.32
C LEU A 474 3.94 -5.52 -13.64
N TRP A 475 4.70 -4.44 -13.70
CA TRP A 475 6.14 -4.48 -13.92
C TRP A 475 6.88 -4.45 -12.59
N THR A 476 8.01 -5.14 -12.53
CA THR A 476 8.95 -5.04 -11.42
C THR A 476 9.93 -3.90 -11.68
N TYR A 477 10.07 -2.98 -10.75
CA TYR A 477 10.94 -1.81 -10.88
C TYR A 477 12.20 -1.96 -10.05
N GLY A 478 13.28 -1.30 -10.46
CA GLY A 478 14.55 -1.32 -9.73
C GLY A 478 15.63 -0.49 -10.39
N VAL A 479 16.84 -0.65 -9.89
CA VAL A 479 18.03 0.00 -10.45
C VAL A 479 18.97 -1.05 -11.00
N LEU A 480 19.34 -0.91 -12.27
CA LEU A 480 20.40 -1.71 -12.89
C LEU A 480 21.75 -1.10 -12.55
N ASP A 481 22.65 -1.89 -11.99
CA ASP A 481 24.02 -1.49 -11.67
C ASP A 481 25.00 -1.93 -12.75
N ASP A 482 24.90 -3.19 -13.22
CA ASP A 482 25.86 -3.77 -14.15
C ASP A 482 25.22 -4.83 -15.06
N VAL A 483 25.75 -4.99 -16.27
CA VAL A 483 25.31 -6.00 -17.25
C VAL A 483 26.49 -6.87 -17.62
N ARG A 484 26.41 -8.16 -17.36
CA ARG A 484 27.47 -9.15 -17.63
C ARG A 484 27.02 -10.18 -18.66
N ASN A 485 27.92 -10.63 -19.51
CA ASN A 485 27.60 -11.76 -20.36
C ASN A 485 27.46 -13.05 -19.53
N LEU A 486 26.51 -13.90 -19.88
CA LEU A 486 26.22 -15.12 -19.13
C LEU A 486 27.46 -16.08 -19.10
N THR A 487 28.24 -16.10 -20.17
CA THR A 487 29.50 -16.87 -20.26
C THR A 487 30.56 -16.39 -19.28
N ASP A 488 30.65 -15.08 -19.04
CA ASP A 488 31.64 -14.49 -18.13
C ASP A 488 31.18 -14.65 -16.67
N ALA A 489 29.86 -14.58 -16.39
CA ALA A 489 29.29 -14.85 -15.08
C ALA A 489 29.49 -16.32 -14.65
N ALA A 490 29.34 -17.27 -15.57
CA ALA A 490 29.63 -18.69 -15.32
C ALA A 490 31.12 -18.96 -15.08
N ALA A 491 32.01 -18.27 -15.82
CA ALA A 491 33.45 -18.37 -15.62
C ALA A 491 33.91 -17.81 -14.27
N ALA A 492 33.35 -16.66 -13.83
CA ALA A 492 33.63 -16.06 -12.53
C ALA A 492 33.15 -16.93 -11.34
N ALA A 493 32.04 -17.65 -11.51
CA ALA A 493 31.53 -18.59 -10.50
C ALA A 493 32.41 -19.85 -10.36
N ILE A 494 33.12 -20.24 -11.44
CA ILE A 494 34.04 -21.39 -11.46
C ILE A 494 35.40 -20.98 -10.89
N ASP A 495 35.87 -19.74 -11.17
CA ASP A 495 37.18 -19.24 -10.74
C ASP A 495 37.24 -18.90 -9.24
N GLY A 496 36.12 -18.74 -8.56
CA GLY A 496 36.03 -18.58 -7.09
C GLY A 496 36.53 -19.80 -6.29
N THR A 497 36.90 -20.90 -6.94
CA THR A 497 37.37 -22.15 -6.29
C THR A 497 38.82 -22.54 -6.56
N SER A 498 39.59 -21.80 -7.34
CA SER A 498 41.03 -22.14 -7.52
C SER A 498 41.87 -20.91 -7.78
N GLY A 499 42.65 -20.49 -6.77
CA GLY A 499 43.74 -19.58 -6.98
C GLY A 499 44.90 -20.24 -7.73
N SER A 500 45.27 -19.69 -8.88
CA SER A 500 46.69 -19.57 -9.32
C SER A 500 46.78 -18.91 -10.70
N ASP A 501 47.65 -17.89 -10.77
CA ASP A 501 48.08 -17.19 -11.96
C ASP A 501 48.49 -18.11 -13.13
N THR A 502 48.00 -17.83 -14.33
CA THR A 502 48.83 -17.87 -15.55
C THR A 502 48.19 -16.99 -16.63
N GLY A 503 48.93 -16.00 -17.07
CA GLY A 503 48.54 -15.08 -18.11
C GLY A 503 48.32 -15.73 -19.47
N SER A 504 47.23 -15.35 -20.10
CA SER A 504 47.08 -15.45 -21.55
C SER A 504 46.29 -14.23 -22.03
N SER A 505 46.94 -13.40 -22.80
CA SER A 505 46.37 -12.26 -23.50
C SER A 505 45.44 -12.75 -24.62
N GLY A 506 44.15 -12.86 -24.27
CA GLY A 506 43.08 -12.88 -25.23
C GLY A 506 42.19 -11.68 -24.93
N SER A 507 42.31 -10.61 -25.69
CA SER A 507 41.37 -9.51 -25.68
C SER A 507 40.02 -10.06 -26.14
N SER A 508 39.19 -10.47 -25.20
CA SER A 508 37.81 -10.89 -25.46
C SER A 508 36.97 -9.69 -25.83
N LEU A 509 36.01 -9.88 -26.72
CA LEU A 509 35.04 -8.87 -27.14
C LEU A 509 34.22 -8.32 -25.96
N SER A 510 34.18 -9.02 -24.80
CA SER A 510 33.60 -8.57 -23.54
C SER A 510 34.27 -7.30 -23.00
N THR A 511 35.61 -7.20 -23.08
CA THR A 511 36.37 -6.00 -22.65
C THR A 511 36.11 -4.77 -23.51
N LEU A 512 35.63 -4.94 -24.73
CA LEU A 512 35.21 -3.81 -25.59
C LEU A 512 33.80 -3.35 -25.29
N ALA A 513 32.87 -4.25 -24.95
CA ALA A 513 31.51 -3.89 -24.53
C ALA A 513 31.51 -3.18 -23.17
N ASP A 514 32.31 -3.67 -22.22
CA ASP A 514 32.47 -3.04 -20.89
C ASP A 514 33.15 -1.66 -20.95
N SER A 515 33.90 -1.37 -22.02
CA SER A 515 34.54 -0.05 -22.24
C SER A 515 33.65 0.95 -22.97
N ILE A 516 32.49 0.54 -23.50
CA ILE A 516 31.59 1.40 -24.29
C ILE A 516 30.36 1.80 -23.47
N LEU A 517 29.90 0.97 -22.52
CA LEU A 517 28.78 1.30 -21.67
C LEU A 517 29.25 2.22 -20.53
N PRO A 518 28.57 3.37 -20.33
CA PRO A 518 28.90 4.27 -19.23
C PRO A 518 28.68 3.57 -17.89
N THR A 519 29.57 3.81 -16.94
CA THR A 519 29.44 3.31 -15.57
C THR A 519 28.26 3.99 -14.87
N THR A 520 27.74 3.35 -13.81
CA THR A 520 26.70 3.93 -12.97
C THR A 520 27.03 5.35 -12.51
N SER A 521 28.30 5.58 -12.11
CA SER A 521 28.77 6.92 -11.71
C SER A 521 28.67 7.94 -12.83
N GLU A 522 29.13 7.60 -14.02
CA GLU A 522 29.09 8.50 -15.19
C GLU A 522 27.66 8.83 -15.57
N ILE A 523 26.74 7.86 -15.49
CA ILE A 523 25.32 8.10 -15.76
C ILE A 523 24.70 9.03 -14.71
N LEU A 524 24.87 8.73 -13.42
CA LEU A 524 24.26 9.52 -12.34
C LEU A 524 24.80 10.96 -12.33
N TYR A 525 26.11 11.15 -12.44
CA TYR A 525 26.68 12.49 -12.49
C TYR A 525 26.39 13.22 -13.81
N GLY A 526 26.33 12.50 -14.93
CA GLY A 526 25.95 13.08 -16.23
C GLY A 526 24.47 13.55 -16.28
N ILE A 527 23.57 12.93 -15.51
CA ILE A 527 22.21 13.42 -15.33
C ILE A 527 22.22 14.69 -14.45
N ILE A 528 23.00 14.69 -13.36
CA ILE A 528 23.08 15.80 -12.41
C ILE A 528 23.65 17.06 -13.07
N ASP A 529 24.72 16.96 -13.86
CA ASP A 529 25.39 18.07 -14.51
C ASP A 529 24.78 18.46 -15.88
N GLY A 530 23.81 17.68 -16.34
CA GLY A 530 23.12 17.89 -17.61
C GLY A 530 23.93 17.50 -18.85
N SER A 531 25.07 16.81 -18.71
CA SER A 531 25.88 16.33 -19.84
C SER A 531 25.20 15.16 -20.58
N ILE A 532 24.31 14.42 -19.90
CA ILE A 532 23.43 13.42 -20.50
C ILE A 532 22.09 14.07 -20.81
N LEU A 533 21.84 14.39 -22.06
CA LEU A 533 20.63 15.06 -22.52
C LEU A 533 19.41 14.12 -22.52
N SER A 534 18.22 14.68 -22.31
CA SER A 534 16.93 13.96 -22.39
C SER A 534 16.75 13.22 -23.73
N THR A 535 17.27 13.78 -24.83
CA THR A 535 17.28 13.15 -26.16
C THR A 535 18.05 11.82 -26.21
N PHE A 536 19.05 11.62 -25.35
CA PHE A 536 19.76 10.36 -25.20
C PHE A 536 18.79 9.29 -24.64
N TRP A 537 18.06 9.62 -23.60
CA TRP A 537 17.10 8.70 -22.97
C TRP A 537 15.88 8.42 -23.85
N GLU A 538 15.37 9.44 -24.56
CA GLU A 538 14.31 9.25 -25.55
C GLU A 538 14.73 8.29 -26.67
N SER A 539 15.98 8.34 -27.11
CA SER A 539 16.50 7.40 -28.11
C SER A 539 16.65 5.98 -27.57
N LEU A 540 17.01 5.80 -26.30
CA LEU A 540 17.09 4.49 -25.65
C LEU A 540 15.72 3.82 -25.49
N THR A 541 14.67 4.60 -25.29
CA THR A 541 13.33 4.09 -24.96
C THR A 541 12.42 3.90 -26.18
N SER A 542 12.73 4.54 -27.32
CA SER A 542 11.86 4.57 -28.49
C SER A 542 11.99 3.37 -29.46
N SER A 543 13.11 2.70 -29.54
CA SER A 543 13.24 1.39 -30.24
C SER A 543 14.62 0.72 -30.00
N PRO A 544 14.72 -0.63 -30.06
CA PRO A 544 15.99 -1.36 -29.98
C PRO A 544 17.01 -0.94 -31.06
N SER A 545 16.54 -0.45 -32.20
CA SER A 545 17.39 0.05 -33.29
C SER A 545 18.08 1.38 -32.98
N SER A 546 17.57 2.18 -32.04
CA SER A 546 18.17 3.45 -31.67
C SER A 546 19.38 3.30 -30.73
N ILE A 547 19.44 2.25 -29.92
CA ILE A 547 20.65 1.91 -29.14
C ILE A 547 21.75 1.44 -30.08
N ALA A 548 21.40 0.61 -31.05
CA ALA A 548 22.36 0.18 -32.07
C ALA A 548 22.92 1.39 -32.85
N SER A 549 22.08 2.39 -33.17
CA SER A 549 22.53 3.61 -33.85
C SER A 549 23.37 4.53 -32.96
N TRP A 550 23.09 4.60 -31.65
CA TRP A 550 23.89 5.37 -30.70
C TRP A 550 25.23 4.68 -30.43
N LEU A 551 25.24 3.35 -30.21
CA LEU A 551 26.47 2.56 -30.10
C LEU A 551 27.31 2.65 -31.37
N LEU A 552 26.69 2.70 -32.54
CA LEU A 552 27.35 2.91 -33.82
C LEU A 552 27.90 4.34 -33.98
N SER A 553 27.21 5.37 -33.44
CA SER A 553 27.71 6.75 -33.46
C SER A 553 28.86 6.96 -32.47
N ALA A 554 28.79 6.34 -31.29
CA ALA A 554 29.89 6.32 -30.32
C ALA A 554 31.08 5.51 -30.80
N ALA A 555 30.85 4.44 -31.55
CA ALA A 555 31.92 3.61 -32.17
C ALA A 555 32.50 4.22 -33.46
N SER A 556 31.83 5.19 -34.11
CA SER A 556 32.34 5.84 -35.32
C SER A 556 33.48 6.83 -35.05
N ASP A 557 33.67 7.26 -33.81
CA ASP A 557 34.84 8.03 -33.37
C ASP A 557 36.08 7.15 -33.13
N SER A 558 35.93 5.82 -33.11
CA SER A 558 37.04 4.86 -33.02
C SER A 558 37.09 3.96 -34.27
N THR A 559 38.09 4.18 -35.08
CA THR A 559 38.24 3.73 -36.48
C THR A 559 38.49 2.23 -36.72
N THR A 560 37.98 1.27 -35.96
CA THR A 560 38.10 -0.15 -36.31
C THR A 560 37.08 -1.05 -35.56
N GLY A 561 36.07 -1.57 -36.25
CA GLY A 561 35.31 -2.74 -35.81
C GLY A 561 34.15 -3.11 -36.73
N PRO A 562 33.98 -4.36 -37.15
CA PRO A 562 32.89 -4.74 -38.02
C PRO A 562 31.52 -4.77 -37.29
N LEU A 563 30.51 -4.19 -37.94
CA LEU A 563 29.11 -4.14 -37.55
C LEU A 563 28.52 -5.50 -37.10
N SER A 564 29.09 -6.62 -37.53
CA SER A 564 28.64 -7.97 -37.18
C SER A 564 28.88 -8.35 -35.72
N SER A 565 29.82 -7.72 -35.03
CA SER A 565 30.13 -8.00 -33.62
C SER A 565 29.18 -7.29 -32.65
N VAL A 566 28.63 -6.13 -33.03
CA VAL A 566 27.64 -5.40 -32.24
C VAL A 566 26.25 -6.07 -32.34
N LEU A 567 25.91 -6.63 -33.51
CA LEU A 567 24.66 -7.38 -33.70
C LEU A 567 24.73 -8.77 -33.04
N GLY A 568 25.90 -9.40 -32.95
CA GLY A 568 26.11 -10.65 -32.19
C GLY A 568 25.95 -10.46 -30.67
N TRP A 569 26.23 -9.25 -30.16
CA TRP A 569 26.05 -8.91 -28.76
C TRP A 569 24.57 -8.91 -28.34
N LEU A 570 23.61 -8.58 -29.22
CA LEU A 570 22.19 -8.56 -28.97
C LEU A 570 21.51 -9.95 -28.97
N GLY A 571 22.20 -11.02 -29.30
CA GLY A 571 21.65 -12.37 -29.42
C GLY A 571 22.01 -13.34 -28.29
N ASP A 572 22.99 -13.00 -27.45
CA ASP A 572 23.47 -13.88 -26.39
C ASP A 572 22.85 -13.50 -25.04
N GLY A 573 22.60 -14.49 -24.17
CA GLY A 573 22.05 -14.26 -22.82
C GLY A 573 22.94 -13.37 -21.95
N ALA A 574 22.36 -12.68 -21.01
CA ALA A 574 23.03 -11.77 -20.08
C ALA A 574 22.59 -11.96 -18.64
N SER A 575 23.47 -11.55 -17.72
CA SER A 575 23.17 -11.42 -16.29
C SER A 575 23.13 -9.93 -15.92
N TYR A 576 22.00 -9.48 -15.41
CA TYR A 576 21.75 -8.10 -15.00
C TYR A 576 21.86 -8.03 -13.50
N VAL A 577 22.82 -7.27 -12.98
CA VAL A 577 22.97 -7.01 -11.54
C VAL A 577 22.07 -5.83 -11.18
N CYS A 578 21.00 -6.10 -10.48
CA CYS A 578 19.96 -5.13 -10.16
C CYS A 578 19.76 -5.00 -8.64
N TYR A 579 19.29 -3.85 -8.22
CA TYR A 579 18.71 -3.65 -6.89
C TYR A 579 17.20 -3.52 -7.06
N ILE A 580 16.47 -4.52 -6.53
CA ILE A 580 15.01 -4.64 -6.59
C ILE A 580 14.52 -4.91 -5.17
N ASP A 581 13.53 -4.18 -4.70
CA ASP A 581 12.97 -4.27 -3.35
C ASP A 581 14.04 -4.21 -2.23
N GLY A 582 15.08 -3.42 -2.48
CA GLY A 582 16.19 -3.25 -1.55
C GLY A 582 17.25 -4.35 -1.58
N GLU A 583 17.07 -5.40 -2.37
CA GLU A 583 17.99 -6.53 -2.47
C GLU A 583 18.82 -6.49 -3.77
N ASN A 584 20.08 -6.89 -3.66
CA ASN A 584 20.94 -7.09 -4.83
C ASN A 584 20.60 -8.43 -5.48
N THR A 585 20.04 -8.39 -6.69
CA THR A 585 19.52 -9.55 -7.41
C THR A 585 20.17 -9.65 -8.78
N ALA A 586 20.60 -10.85 -9.19
CA ALA A 586 21.08 -11.13 -10.54
C ALA A 586 19.95 -11.75 -11.38
N LEU A 587 19.50 -11.04 -12.41
CA LEU A 587 18.52 -11.54 -13.37
C LEU A 587 19.26 -12.14 -14.58
N ASN A 588 19.10 -13.44 -14.77
CA ASN A 588 19.72 -14.16 -15.89
C ASN A 588 18.70 -14.36 -17.00
N THR A 589 19.03 -13.97 -18.20
CA THR A 589 18.13 -14.05 -19.36
C THR A 589 18.82 -14.74 -20.53
N SER A 590 18.04 -15.43 -21.34
CA SER A 590 18.51 -16.06 -22.59
C SER A 590 18.64 -15.06 -23.75
N VAL A 591 18.10 -13.85 -23.57
CA VAL A 591 18.14 -12.76 -24.56
C VAL A 591 18.72 -11.52 -23.88
N LYS A 592 19.54 -10.78 -24.58
CA LYS A 592 20.12 -9.53 -24.08
C LYS A 592 19.16 -8.36 -24.36
N TYR A 593 18.83 -7.62 -23.32
CA TYR A 593 17.95 -6.44 -23.39
C TYR A 593 18.76 -5.15 -23.50
N PRO A 594 18.26 -4.16 -24.25
CA PRO A 594 18.94 -2.90 -24.49
C PRO A 594 18.71 -1.91 -23.33
N VAL A 595 19.30 -2.19 -22.17
CA VAL A 595 19.26 -1.33 -20.98
C VAL A 595 20.67 -1.03 -20.49
N VAL A 596 20.84 0.11 -19.84
CA VAL A 596 22.09 0.58 -19.23
C VAL A 596 21.88 0.82 -17.74
N ALA A 597 22.94 1.04 -16.97
CA ALA A 597 22.86 1.36 -15.55
C ALA A 597 21.88 2.51 -15.29
N GLY A 598 21.07 2.37 -14.23
CA GLY A 598 20.00 3.32 -13.87
C GLY A 598 18.66 2.62 -13.68
N GLY A 599 17.59 3.39 -13.62
CA GLY A 599 16.24 2.87 -13.38
C GLY A 599 15.73 1.99 -14.52
N ILE A 600 15.24 0.82 -14.19
CA ILE A 600 14.68 -0.16 -15.14
C ILE A 600 13.31 -0.64 -14.71
N ALA A 601 12.54 -1.09 -15.71
CA ALA A 601 11.34 -1.89 -15.53
C ALA A 601 11.59 -3.29 -16.11
N VAL A 602 11.23 -4.32 -15.36
CA VAL A 602 11.39 -5.73 -15.72
C VAL A 602 10.00 -6.34 -15.89
N GLY A 603 9.67 -6.76 -17.09
CA GLY A 603 8.48 -7.53 -17.40
C GLY A 603 8.74 -9.01 -17.16
N LYS A 604 7.83 -9.67 -16.47
CA LYS A 604 7.89 -11.10 -16.16
C LYS A 604 6.63 -11.80 -16.66
N ASN A 605 6.71 -13.11 -16.82
CA ASN A 605 5.52 -13.94 -16.99
C ASN A 605 5.04 -14.47 -15.62
N ALA A 606 3.94 -15.20 -15.61
CA ALA A 606 3.38 -15.78 -14.40
C ALA A 606 4.29 -16.83 -13.72
N SER A 607 5.31 -17.33 -14.42
CA SER A 607 6.34 -18.23 -13.88
C SER A 607 7.58 -17.49 -13.34
N ASP A 608 7.49 -16.16 -13.18
CA ASP A 608 8.57 -15.27 -12.72
C ASP A 608 9.78 -15.20 -13.67
N GLU A 609 9.63 -15.63 -14.93
CA GLU A 609 10.69 -15.54 -15.93
C GLU A 609 10.67 -14.14 -16.57
N VAL A 610 11.86 -13.56 -16.76
CA VAL A 610 12.01 -12.25 -17.41
C VAL A 610 11.70 -12.37 -18.90
N THR A 611 10.66 -11.66 -19.35
CA THR A 611 10.23 -11.62 -20.76
C THR A 611 10.60 -10.33 -21.45
N SER A 612 10.81 -9.27 -20.68
CA SER A 612 11.22 -7.97 -21.23
C SER A 612 11.92 -7.11 -20.18
N MET A 613 12.75 -6.19 -20.64
CA MET A 613 13.34 -5.13 -19.80
C MET A 613 13.27 -3.80 -20.55
N ARG A 614 12.93 -2.73 -19.83
CA ARG A 614 12.85 -1.39 -20.38
C ARG A 614 13.59 -0.38 -19.50
N GLN A 615 14.25 0.58 -20.15
CA GLN A 615 14.88 1.70 -19.49
C GLN A 615 13.84 2.70 -19.05
N LEU A 616 13.91 3.13 -17.79
CA LEU A 616 13.07 4.24 -17.28
C LEU A 616 13.66 5.61 -17.65
N MET A 617 12.83 6.63 -17.69
CA MET A 617 13.22 8.00 -18.01
C MET A 617 13.70 8.73 -16.74
N PRO A 618 14.95 9.23 -16.70
CA PRO A 618 15.42 9.98 -15.55
C PRO A 618 14.85 11.41 -15.52
N VAL A 619 14.58 11.88 -14.33
CA VAL A 619 14.13 13.25 -14.03
C VAL A 619 14.89 13.76 -12.82
N LEU A 620 15.57 14.89 -12.92
CA LEU A 620 16.25 15.51 -11.76
C LEU A 620 15.21 16.23 -10.90
N ILE A 621 15.06 15.81 -9.65
CA ILE A 621 14.02 16.29 -8.73
C ILE A 621 14.53 17.48 -7.93
N ASP A 622 13.79 18.56 -7.92
CA ASP A 622 14.06 19.80 -7.15
C ASP A 622 13.11 19.97 -5.96
N GLY A 623 11.99 19.26 -5.91
CA GLY A 623 11.05 19.25 -4.80
C GLY A 623 10.42 17.87 -4.61
N LEU A 624 10.25 17.44 -3.36
CA LEU A 624 9.73 16.14 -3.01
C LEU A 624 8.56 16.28 -2.04
N GLY A 625 7.44 15.66 -2.38
CA GLY A 625 6.24 15.55 -1.53
C GLY A 625 5.89 14.08 -1.28
N ALA A 626 4.84 13.84 -0.50
CA ALA A 626 4.45 12.47 -0.11
C ALA A 626 4.01 11.60 -1.30
N ALA A 627 3.31 12.17 -2.28
CA ALA A 627 2.77 11.48 -3.45
C ALA A 627 3.15 12.14 -4.78
N SER A 628 4.11 13.04 -4.77
CA SER A 628 4.55 13.74 -5.99
C SER A 628 5.94 14.33 -5.83
N ALA A 629 6.62 14.54 -6.96
CA ALA A 629 7.88 15.24 -7.04
C ALA A 629 7.80 16.35 -8.08
N THR A 630 8.66 17.35 -7.98
CA THR A 630 8.76 18.44 -8.96
C THR A 630 10.14 18.46 -9.63
N SER A 631 10.17 18.87 -10.88
CA SER A 631 11.37 19.11 -11.65
C SER A 631 11.16 20.29 -12.57
N GLY A 632 11.92 21.38 -12.38
CA GLY A 632 11.83 22.57 -13.20
C GLY A 632 10.42 23.17 -13.26
N GLY A 633 9.62 23.04 -12.20
CA GLY A 633 8.23 23.49 -12.13
C GLY A 633 7.20 22.50 -12.69
N THR A 634 7.62 21.38 -13.26
CA THR A 634 6.70 20.29 -13.68
C THR A 634 6.49 19.34 -12.52
N ARG A 635 5.24 19.00 -12.24
CA ARG A 635 4.86 18.02 -11.22
C ARG A 635 4.75 16.62 -11.84
N TYR A 636 5.32 15.65 -11.15
CA TYR A 636 5.21 14.22 -11.46
C TYR A 636 4.57 13.49 -10.28
N GLU A 637 3.72 12.53 -10.54
CA GLU A 637 3.21 11.62 -9.52
C GLU A 637 4.27 10.58 -9.17
N THR A 638 4.31 10.15 -7.91
CA THR A 638 5.10 9.01 -7.47
C THR A 638 4.22 7.77 -7.40
N ALA A 639 4.80 6.61 -7.64
CA ALA A 639 4.10 5.35 -7.39
C ALA A 639 4.01 5.08 -5.88
N ASP A 640 2.97 4.39 -5.45
CA ASP A 640 2.76 4.07 -4.04
C ASP A 640 3.84 3.10 -3.52
N ASP A 641 4.34 2.23 -4.40
CA ASP A 641 5.42 1.26 -4.20
C ASP A 641 6.79 1.77 -4.66
N MET A 642 6.96 3.10 -4.79
CA MET A 642 8.20 3.71 -5.28
C MET A 642 9.40 3.28 -4.45
N GLN A 643 10.38 2.68 -5.11
CA GLN A 643 11.63 2.27 -4.47
C GLN A 643 12.58 3.46 -4.30
N VAL A 644 13.19 3.59 -3.12
CA VAL A 644 14.12 4.69 -2.81
C VAL A 644 15.49 4.13 -2.45
N TYR A 645 16.52 4.63 -3.13
CA TYR A 645 17.90 4.21 -2.93
C TYR A 645 18.82 5.39 -2.65
N LEU A 646 19.76 5.19 -1.74
CA LEU A 646 20.94 6.05 -1.58
C LEU A 646 22.08 5.44 -2.37
N TRP A 647 22.65 6.19 -3.31
CA TRP A 647 23.90 5.80 -3.97
C TRP A 647 25.11 6.39 -3.23
N TYR A 648 25.98 5.51 -2.74
CA TYR A 648 27.16 5.89 -1.99
C TYR A 648 28.32 4.94 -2.25
N LYS A 649 29.49 5.49 -2.62
CA LYS A 649 30.74 4.73 -2.90
C LYS A 649 30.55 3.58 -3.89
N GLY A 650 29.77 3.78 -4.94
CA GLY A 650 29.58 2.80 -6.00
C GLY A 650 28.58 1.69 -5.65
N GLN A 651 27.75 1.86 -4.63
CA GLN A 651 26.73 0.88 -4.24
C GLN A 651 25.41 1.57 -3.93
N TYR A 652 24.30 0.83 -4.14
CA TYR A 652 22.96 1.26 -3.77
C TYR A 652 22.58 0.69 -2.40
N PHE A 653 21.95 1.52 -1.59
CA PHE A 653 21.42 1.16 -0.29
C PHE A 653 19.93 1.55 -0.25
N ALA A 654 19.06 0.61 0.07
CA ALA A 654 17.64 0.90 0.26
C ALA A 654 17.46 1.91 1.41
N THR A 655 16.58 2.87 1.20
CA THR A 655 16.27 3.93 2.16
C THR A 655 14.80 4.32 2.05
N THR A 656 14.37 5.33 2.77
CA THR A 656 12.99 5.82 2.75
C THR A 656 12.93 7.27 2.28
N LEU A 657 11.76 7.69 1.81
CA LEU A 657 11.53 9.06 1.35
C LEU A 657 11.87 10.11 2.43
N SER A 658 11.62 9.77 3.70
CA SER A 658 11.88 10.66 4.83
C SER A 658 13.37 10.87 5.15
N GLN A 659 14.23 9.98 4.64
CA GLN A 659 15.68 10.04 4.89
C GLN A 659 16.46 10.77 3.79
N VAL A 660 15.78 11.15 2.71
CA VAL A 660 16.39 11.87 1.59
C VAL A 660 15.67 13.19 1.37
N ASN A 661 16.43 14.28 1.32
CA ASN A 661 15.86 15.58 1.05
C ASN A 661 16.66 16.32 -0.04
N PRO A 662 16.01 17.21 -0.82
CA PRO A 662 16.67 17.94 -1.91
C PRO A 662 17.77 18.90 -1.45
N GLU A 663 17.86 19.25 -0.17
CA GLU A 663 18.89 20.15 0.34
C GLU A 663 20.24 19.45 0.47
N GLU A 664 20.24 18.17 0.90
CA GLU A 664 21.45 17.38 1.14
C GLU A 664 21.82 16.46 -0.03
N TYR A 665 20.84 16.11 -0.87
CA TYR A 665 21.01 15.14 -1.94
C TYR A 665 20.60 15.72 -3.30
N TYR A 666 21.29 15.28 -4.35
CA TYR A 666 20.74 15.29 -5.69
C TYR A 666 19.77 14.12 -5.80
N LEU A 667 18.54 14.38 -6.20
CA LEU A 667 17.49 13.37 -6.32
C LEU A 667 17.20 13.09 -7.79
N ILE A 668 17.41 11.85 -8.22
CA ILE A 668 17.11 11.41 -9.57
C ILE A 668 15.90 10.50 -9.50
N GLY A 669 14.75 10.97 -10.00
CA GLY A 669 13.55 10.18 -10.17
C GLY A 669 13.62 9.44 -11.50
N TRP A 670 13.24 8.16 -11.49
CA TRP A 670 13.11 7.34 -12.68
C TRP A 670 11.64 7.05 -12.91
N ARG A 671 11.07 7.67 -13.95
CA ARG A 671 9.66 7.51 -14.27
C ARG A 671 9.44 6.46 -15.34
N ASP A 672 8.33 5.77 -15.27
CA ASP A 672 7.90 4.91 -16.36
C ASP A 672 7.46 5.76 -17.58
N ASN A 673 7.77 5.27 -18.76
CA ASN A 673 7.43 5.87 -20.04
C ASN A 673 6.93 4.81 -21.02
N MET A 674 6.28 3.77 -20.49
CA MET A 674 5.88 2.59 -21.25
C MET A 674 4.61 2.80 -22.09
N GLY A 675 3.98 3.97 -21.98
CA GLY A 675 2.75 4.31 -22.70
C GLY A 675 1.47 3.85 -22.00
N CYS A 676 1.58 3.33 -20.76
CA CYS A 676 0.42 2.95 -19.96
C CYS A 676 -0.46 4.18 -19.67
N ALA A 677 -1.77 4.06 -19.88
CA ALA A 677 -2.71 5.19 -19.75
C ALA A 677 -2.72 5.82 -18.34
N ALA A 678 -2.57 4.98 -17.30
CA ALA A 678 -2.45 5.40 -15.90
C ALA A 678 -1.00 5.29 -15.35
N GLY A 679 -0.01 5.16 -16.23
CA GLY A 679 1.42 5.14 -15.93
C GLY A 679 2.03 6.54 -15.79
N ASN A 680 3.28 6.68 -16.23
CA ASN A 680 4.04 7.93 -16.22
C ASN A 680 4.38 8.44 -14.81
N LYS A 681 4.47 7.51 -13.85
CA LYS A 681 4.83 7.78 -12.45
C LYS A 681 6.33 7.60 -12.22
N ILE A 682 6.87 8.27 -11.20
CA ILE A 682 8.21 7.96 -10.70
C ILE A 682 8.13 6.65 -9.92
N ARG A 683 8.84 5.63 -10.41
CA ARG A 683 8.88 4.27 -9.84
C ARG A 683 10.10 4.03 -8.97
N VAL A 684 11.19 4.72 -9.25
CA VAL A 684 12.44 4.59 -8.50
C VAL A 684 13.01 5.98 -8.26
N LEU A 685 13.52 6.22 -7.05
CA LEU A 685 14.23 7.43 -6.66
C LEU A 685 15.65 7.06 -6.22
N VAL A 686 16.64 7.70 -6.80
CA VAL A 686 18.04 7.56 -6.40
C VAL A 686 18.53 8.88 -5.81
N ALA A 687 19.01 8.84 -4.58
CA ALA A 687 19.61 9.97 -3.88
C ALA A 687 21.13 9.88 -3.93
N VAL A 688 21.78 10.93 -4.43
CA VAL A 688 23.25 11.08 -4.49
C VAL A 688 23.65 12.23 -3.59
N LYS A 689 24.51 11.98 -2.60
CA LYS A 689 24.87 13.02 -1.62
C LYS A 689 25.60 14.18 -2.32
N LYS A 690 25.22 15.40 -1.98
CA LYS A 690 25.92 16.61 -2.38
C LYS A 690 27.26 16.70 -1.64
N ASP A 691 28.32 17.12 -2.32
CA ASP A 691 29.66 17.34 -1.74
C ASP A 691 29.68 18.50 -0.74
#